data_b8a93434dd99429a302bb024d3ed68f5
#
_entry.id   b8a93434dd99429a302bb024d3ed68f5
#
_cell.length_a   1.000
_cell.length_b   1.000
_cell.length_c   1.000
_cell.angle_alpha   90.00
_cell.angle_beta   90.00
_cell.angle_gamma   90.00
#
_symmetry.space_group_name_H-M   'P 1'
#
loop_
_entity.id
_entity.type
_entity.pdbx_description
1 polymer ?
#
loop_
_entity_poly.entity_id
_entity_poly.type
_entity_poly.pdbx_seq_one_letter_code
_entity_poly.pdbx_strand_id
1 'polypeptide(L)'
;MRDEIRMLPAVALRGITILPGMIAHFDISRETSIRAVERAMKDGDAIFLVTQKDSNKDNPELEDLHSMGVIAEIKQVVKLQNDIIRVMVEGRQRAEVYELVQEQQAYMEARVIVYIEEDEQHLPAQAEEAMVLSVRETFAKYASVQGRIGKEVVRQVQEMTNLSKLLDYVGNNLPVSCDKKQKILDAIAITERYEVLLAMLLQQIEVLAIKSDFQKKVQERVEKHQKEYVLREQMALIREELGETNTDSDALEYEKKLEELQASDDVKKRIKKEIQRFKGIAANSSESTVSRGYIETLLELPWDKTSVDNQDLIHAKEILDEDHYGLDKVKERVIEFLAVRNLTGKGESPIICLVGPPGTGKTSIARSIARALDKKYVRISLGGVRDEAEIRGHRRTYVGALPGRIVSGLRSAGVKNPLMLLDEIDKMSSDYKGDTASALLEVLDAEQNNKFRDHYVELPVDLSEVLFIASANSLGDIPGPLRDRMEIIEVSSYTENEKLHIAKDHLIEKQLAKNGVTSQQLKISDKALRDVISFYTREAGVRGLERRIGEICRKAARRIYEGETEKIRVSGNNLEEFLGKPKYRQDKKNKEDEVGIVRGLAWTSVGGVTLEIEVNVLPGKGELVLSGKLGDVMKESARAGISYIRSISSDYGIDPEFFTKHDIHVHIPEGAVPKDGPSAGITMALAILSAVTNRPVRADIAMTGEITIRGRVLPIGGLKEKLLAAKNAGMNTVCIPKDNVSDLSEISEEITDGMEILPINHMDQLIKAAFV
;
A
#
# COMPACT_ATOMS: atom_id res chain seq x y z
N MET A 1 33.38 33.84 13.03
CA MET A 1 32.35 34.17 12.05
C MET A 1 31.79 35.55 12.40
N ARG A 2 31.93 36.53 11.52
CA ARG A 2 31.16 37.77 11.65
C ARG A 2 29.87 37.58 10.88
N ASP A 3 28.87 37.07 11.56
CA ASP A 3 27.53 36.91 10.99
C ASP A 3 26.92 38.31 10.81
N GLU A 4 26.80 38.77 9.58
CA GLU A 4 26.16 40.05 9.27
C GLU A 4 24.65 39.84 9.26
N ILE A 5 23.95 40.38 10.27
CA ILE A 5 22.51 40.36 10.32
C ILE A 5 21.98 41.47 9.43
N ARG A 6 21.14 41.10 8.44
CA ARG A 6 20.44 42.04 7.57
C ARG A 6 18.93 41.90 7.68
N MET A 7 18.26 42.99 7.50
CA MET A 7 16.81 43.04 7.39
C MET A 7 16.46 43.36 5.93
N LEU A 8 15.72 42.44 5.27
CA LEU A 8 15.46 42.52 3.84
C LEU A 8 13.99 42.21 3.54
N PRO A 9 13.40 42.86 2.52
CA PRO A 9 12.14 42.40 1.97
C PRO A 9 12.26 40.95 1.52
N ALA A 10 11.24 40.14 1.81
CA ALA A 10 11.29 38.71 1.58
C ALA A 10 10.15 38.22 0.69
N VAL A 11 10.42 37.22 -0.14
CA VAL A 11 9.43 36.53 -0.95
C VAL A 11 9.54 35.02 -0.77
N ALA A 12 8.42 34.40 -0.42
CA ALA A 12 8.29 32.95 -0.32
C ALA A 12 7.97 32.35 -1.70
N LEU A 13 8.92 31.57 -2.24
CA LEU A 13 8.85 30.95 -3.56
C LEU A 13 8.13 29.60 -3.50
N ARG A 14 7.34 29.31 -4.53
CA ARG A 14 6.63 28.03 -4.68
C ARG A 14 7.29 27.15 -5.73
N GLY A 15 7.83 26.00 -5.30
CA GLY A 15 8.37 24.99 -6.21
C GLY A 15 9.65 25.38 -6.97
N ILE A 16 10.31 26.47 -6.54
CA ILE A 16 11.57 26.94 -7.09
C ILE A 16 12.52 27.23 -5.94
N THR A 17 13.74 26.67 -6.03
CA THR A 17 14.86 27.02 -5.15
C THR A 17 15.93 27.73 -5.97
N ILE A 18 16.34 28.89 -5.53
CA ILE A 18 17.38 29.70 -6.17
C ILE A 18 18.71 29.47 -5.44
N LEU A 19 19.76 29.22 -6.21
CA LEU A 19 21.12 29.09 -5.70
C LEU A 19 21.94 30.34 -6.04
N PRO A 20 23.04 30.62 -5.36
CA PRO A 20 23.96 31.70 -5.74
C PRO A 20 24.42 31.58 -7.21
N GLY A 21 24.57 32.71 -7.89
CA GLY A 21 24.92 32.76 -9.29
C GLY A 21 23.79 32.35 -10.28
N MET A 22 22.61 31.94 -9.77
CA MET A 22 21.47 31.59 -10.64
C MET A 22 20.72 32.85 -11.08
N ILE A 23 20.53 32.96 -12.40
CA ILE A 23 19.57 33.93 -12.95
C ILE A 23 18.25 33.20 -13.14
N ALA A 24 17.21 33.61 -12.46
CA ALA A 24 15.91 33.00 -12.53
C ALA A 24 14.80 34.05 -12.73
N HIS A 25 13.71 33.61 -13.33
CA HIS A 25 12.49 34.40 -13.39
C HIS A 25 11.34 33.61 -12.79
N PHE A 26 10.49 34.27 -12.06
CA PHE A 26 9.29 33.70 -11.46
C PHE A 26 8.16 34.71 -11.47
N ASP A 27 6.96 34.20 -11.44
CA ASP A 27 5.74 35.01 -11.48
C ASP A 27 5.17 35.13 -10.05
N ILE A 28 4.84 36.33 -9.62
CA ILE A 28 4.20 36.62 -8.35
C ILE A 28 2.82 37.21 -8.57
N SER A 29 1.84 36.74 -7.79
CA SER A 29 0.46 37.23 -7.79
C SER A 29 -0.02 37.64 -6.41
N ARG A 30 0.72 37.26 -5.33
CA ARG A 30 0.38 37.65 -3.96
C ARG A 30 0.70 39.10 -3.74
N GLU A 31 -0.26 39.88 -3.20
CA GLU A 31 -0.10 41.30 -2.92
C GLU A 31 1.09 41.59 -1.98
N THR A 32 1.29 40.75 -0.96
CA THR A 32 2.43 40.84 -0.03
C THR A 32 3.77 40.68 -0.74
N SER A 33 3.88 39.72 -1.68
CA SER A 33 5.09 39.50 -2.47
C SER A 33 5.36 40.62 -3.46
N ILE A 34 4.31 41.18 -4.09
CA ILE A 34 4.40 42.29 -5.00
C ILE A 34 4.96 43.52 -4.26
N ARG A 35 4.40 43.83 -3.10
CA ARG A 35 4.89 44.92 -2.26
C ARG A 35 6.31 44.74 -1.75
N ALA A 36 6.72 43.50 -1.43
CA ALA A 36 8.09 43.21 -1.07
C ALA A 36 9.09 43.51 -2.21
N VAL A 37 8.74 43.14 -3.45
CA VAL A 37 9.55 43.46 -4.63
C VAL A 37 9.58 44.96 -4.91
N GLU A 38 8.45 45.65 -4.81
CA GLU A 38 8.39 47.13 -4.99
C GLU A 38 9.23 47.86 -3.91
N ARG A 39 9.26 47.31 -2.69
CA ARG A 39 10.09 47.85 -1.61
C ARG A 39 11.58 47.61 -1.89
N ALA A 40 11.96 46.40 -2.25
CA ALA A 40 13.32 46.07 -2.59
C ALA A 40 13.90 46.97 -3.69
N MET A 41 13.14 47.22 -4.75
CA MET A 41 13.53 48.16 -5.83
C MET A 41 13.77 49.60 -5.38
N LYS A 42 13.13 50.02 -4.27
CA LYS A 42 13.39 51.38 -3.70
C LYS A 42 14.61 51.40 -2.81
N ASP A 43 14.98 50.28 -2.18
CA ASP A 43 16.03 50.19 -1.15
C ASP A 43 17.36 49.58 -1.67
N GLY A 44 17.55 49.48 -3.00
CA GLY A 44 18.81 49.06 -3.60
C GLY A 44 18.78 47.66 -4.23
N ASP A 45 17.62 47.21 -4.69
CA ASP A 45 17.35 45.98 -5.49
C ASP A 45 17.67 44.64 -4.80
N ALA A 46 18.02 44.65 -3.49
CA ALA A 46 18.28 43.43 -2.72
C ALA A 46 17.01 42.87 -2.12
N ILE A 47 16.77 41.59 -2.33
CA ILE A 47 15.58 40.85 -1.83
C ILE A 47 15.99 39.48 -1.31
N PHE A 48 15.37 39.03 -0.21
CA PHE A 48 15.57 37.68 0.31
C PHE A 48 14.51 36.72 -0.28
N LEU A 49 15.00 35.62 -0.86
CA LEU A 49 14.18 34.60 -1.52
C LEU A 49 14.33 33.28 -0.77
N VAL A 50 13.20 32.71 -0.36
CA VAL A 50 13.18 31.47 0.42
C VAL A 50 12.09 30.54 -0.12
N THR A 51 12.37 29.24 -0.19
CA THR A 51 11.43 28.24 -0.72
C THR A 51 10.43 27.83 0.36
N GLN A 52 9.15 27.70 -0.01
CA GLN A 52 8.11 27.13 0.85
C GLN A 52 8.22 25.60 0.88
N LYS A 53 8.02 25.00 2.06
CA LYS A 53 7.93 23.54 2.23
C LYS A 53 6.64 22.97 1.63
N ASP A 54 5.51 23.67 1.81
CA ASP A 54 4.24 23.33 1.18
C ASP A 54 3.81 24.45 0.20
N SER A 55 3.79 24.14 -1.08
CA SER A 55 3.42 25.08 -2.15
C SER A 55 1.95 25.51 -2.13
N ASN A 56 1.07 24.78 -1.41
CA ASN A 56 -0.36 25.07 -1.38
C ASN A 56 -0.76 26.10 -0.31
N LYS A 57 0.12 26.44 0.62
CA LYS A 57 -0.18 27.40 1.70
C LYS A 57 -0.07 28.84 1.17
N ASP A 58 -1.14 29.61 1.26
CA ASP A 58 -1.16 30.98 0.72
C ASP A 58 -0.43 32.00 1.57
N ASN A 59 -0.51 31.89 2.90
CA ASN A 59 0.20 32.75 3.85
C ASN A 59 1.17 31.90 4.68
N PRO A 60 2.43 31.72 4.23
CA PRO A 60 3.40 30.92 4.95
C PRO A 60 3.94 31.68 6.17
N GLU A 61 4.04 30.96 7.27
CA GLU A 61 4.77 31.37 8.49
C GLU A 61 6.21 30.86 8.45
N LEU A 62 7.04 31.24 9.42
CA LEU A 62 8.45 30.83 9.46
C LEU A 62 8.64 29.30 9.41
N GLU A 63 7.76 28.55 10.06
CA GLU A 63 7.79 27.08 10.10
C GLU A 63 7.49 26.43 8.72
N ASP A 64 6.78 27.15 7.86
CA ASP A 64 6.43 26.71 6.51
C ASP A 64 7.52 26.97 5.48
N LEU A 65 8.57 27.69 5.86
CA LEU A 65 9.69 28.02 5.00
C LEU A 65 10.90 27.14 5.33
N HIS A 66 11.76 26.96 4.34
CA HIS A 66 13.08 26.42 4.60
C HIS A 66 13.92 27.48 5.36
N SER A 67 14.82 27.04 6.24
CA SER A 67 15.68 27.98 7.00
C SER A 67 16.66 28.71 6.08
N MET A 68 17.18 28.01 5.06
CA MET A 68 18.14 28.57 4.11
C MET A 68 17.43 29.13 2.88
N GLY A 69 17.77 30.37 2.56
CA GLY A 69 17.38 31.08 1.37
C GLY A 69 18.56 31.80 0.70
N VAL A 70 18.28 32.66 -0.23
CA VAL A 70 19.28 33.43 -0.99
C VAL A 70 18.92 34.91 -1.00
N ILE A 71 19.90 35.76 -0.73
CA ILE A 71 19.84 37.20 -1.05
C ILE A 71 20.06 37.30 -2.56
N ALA A 72 19.09 37.86 -3.25
CA ALA A 72 19.12 38.04 -4.69
C ALA A 72 19.01 39.52 -5.05
N GLU A 73 19.58 39.87 -6.18
CA GLU A 73 19.49 41.19 -6.79
C GLU A 73 18.40 41.16 -7.90
N ILE A 74 17.46 42.09 -7.84
CA ILE A 74 16.43 42.24 -8.87
C ILE A 74 17.04 42.87 -10.11
N LYS A 75 16.96 42.16 -11.25
CA LYS A 75 17.50 42.64 -12.52
C LYS A 75 16.45 43.28 -13.40
N GLN A 76 15.23 42.74 -13.39
CA GLN A 76 14.15 43.24 -14.20
C GLN A 76 12.79 42.84 -13.59
N VAL A 77 11.84 43.76 -13.71
CA VAL A 77 10.44 43.53 -13.31
C VAL A 77 9.54 43.86 -14.50
N VAL A 78 8.65 42.92 -14.86
CA VAL A 78 7.72 43.09 -15.99
C VAL A 78 6.30 42.83 -15.49
N LYS A 79 5.40 43.80 -15.66
CA LYS A 79 3.98 43.61 -15.37
C LYS A 79 3.32 42.81 -16.51
N LEU A 80 2.64 41.72 -16.15
CA LEU A 80 1.84 40.89 -17.04
C LEU A 80 0.34 41.23 -16.90
N GLN A 81 -0.51 40.57 -17.66
CA GLN A 81 -1.97 40.70 -17.50
C GLN A 81 -2.44 40.04 -16.19
N ASN A 82 -3.57 40.51 -15.62
CA ASN A 82 -4.18 39.99 -14.37
C ASN A 82 -3.35 40.19 -13.08
N ASP A 83 -2.74 41.37 -12.93
CA ASP A 83 -1.94 41.73 -11.74
C ASP A 83 -0.80 40.78 -11.39
N ILE A 84 -0.34 39.96 -12.35
CA ILE A 84 0.83 39.12 -12.22
C ILE A 84 2.09 39.93 -12.58
N ILE A 85 3.10 39.84 -11.74
CA ILE A 85 4.39 40.46 -11.99
C ILE A 85 5.44 39.36 -12.19
N ARG A 86 6.15 39.42 -13.29
CA ARG A 86 7.33 38.61 -13.54
C ARG A 86 8.59 39.33 -13.08
N VAL A 87 9.32 38.67 -12.19
CA VAL A 87 10.55 39.22 -11.62
C VAL A 87 11.72 38.38 -12.11
N MET A 88 12.75 39.03 -12.63
CA MET A 88 14.03 38.39 -12.94
C MET A 88 15.05 38.79 -11.87
N VAL A 89 15.67 37.80 -11.29
CA VAL A 89 16.61 37.95 -10.18
C VAL A 89 17.92 37.20 -10.44
N GLU A 90 18.98 37.68 -9.85
CA GLU A 90 20.27 36.97 -9.75
C GLU A 90 20.57 36.65 -8.30
N GLY A 91 20.67 35.36 -7.94
CA GLY A 91 21.08 34.92 -6.60
C GLY A 91 22.52 35.38 -6.27
N ARG A 92 22.73 35.98 -5.11
CA ARG A 92 24.05 36.50 -4.72
C ARG A 92 24.70 35.73 -3.59
N GLN A 93 24.02 35.62 -2.46
CA GLN A 93 24.60 35.07 -1.22
C GLN A 93 23.61 34.19 -0.49
N ARG A 94 24.10 33.15 0.15
CA ARG A 94 23.30 32.32 1.08
C ARG A 94 22.99 33.12 2.32
N ALA A 95 21.76 32.96 2.80
CA ALA A 95 21.38 33.55 4.08
C ALA A 95 20.37 32.66 4.78
N GLU A 96 20.45 32.62 6.10
CA GLU A 96 19.50 31.87 6.93
C GLU A 96 18.51 32.82 7.56
N VAL A 97 17.21 32.49 7.44
CA VAL A 97 16.16 33.27 8.09
C VAL A 97 15.93 32.76 9.51
N TYR A 98 15.94 33.69 10.47
CA TYR A 98 15.63 33.37 11.86
C TYR A 98 14.39 34.08 12.39
N GLU A 99 13.95 35.15 11.75
CA GLU A 99 12.75 35.88 12.14
C GLU A 99 12.04 36.48 10.92
N LEU A 100 10.71 36.37 10.88
CA LEU A 100 9.86 37.08 9.93
C LEU A 100 9.12 38.18 10.67
N VAL A 101 9.26 39.41 10.18
CA VAL A 101 8.59 40.59 10.74
C VAL A 101 7.39 40.91 9.86
N GLN A 102 6.19 40.72 10.40
CA GLN A 102 4.94 40.91 9.67
C GLN A 102 4.01 41.98 10.32
N GLU A 103 4.42 42.49 11.49
CA GLU A 103 3.54 43.31 12.39
C GLU A 103 3.37 44.76 11.97
N GLN A 104 3.00 45.21 10.97
CA GLN A 104 2.59 46.58 10.55
C GLN A 104 2.92 46.92 9.11
N GLN A 105 3.66 46.04 8.41
CA GLN A 105 4.05 46.27 7.03
C GLN A 105 3.16 45.43 6.10
N ALA A 106 2.78 45.99 4.99
CA ALA A 106 1.90 45.34 4.01
C ALA A 106 2.68 44.29 3.16
N TYR A 107 3.89 43.90 3.56
CA TYR A 107 4.77 42.95 2.91
C TYR A 107 5.60 42.17 3.95
N MET A 108 6.20 41.06 3.54
CA MET A 108 7.04 40.23 4.38
C MET A 108 8.46 40.79 4.44
N GLU A 109 8.99 41.00 5.66
CA GLU A 109 10.41 41.27 5.91
C GLU A 109 11.04 40.12 6.67
N ALA A 110 12.27 39.77 6.31
CA ALA A 110 13.04 38.73 6.98
C ALA A 110 14.31 39.33 7.60
N ARG A 111 14.56 38.93 8.86
CA ARG A 111 15.88 39.06 9.45
C ARG A 111 16.69 37.85 9.10
N VAL A 112 17.79 38.04 8.42
CA VAL A 112 18.62 36.96 7.89
C VAL A 112 20.06 37.07 8.36
N ILE A 113 20.68 35.95 8.60
CA ILE A 113 22.12 35.81 8.86
C ILE A 113 22.80 35.55 7.52
N VAL A 114 23.69 36.41 7.10
CA VAL A 114 24.37 36.32 5.81
C VAL A 114 25.65 35.49 5.95
N TYR A 115 25.79 34.47 5.13
CA TYR A 115 27.02 33.67 5.07
C TYR A 115 27.99 34.27 4.05
N ILE A 116 29.16 34.75 4.52
CA ILE A 116 30.18 35.35 3.68
C ILE A 116 31.19 34.26 3.32
N GLU A 117 31.40 34.02 2.02
CA GLU A 117 32.29 32.95 1.53
C GLU A 117 33.78 33.11 1.94
N GLU A 118 34.22 34.30 2.34
CA GLU A 118 35.60 34.57 2.73
C GLU A 118 36.02 33.96 4.09
N ASP A 119 35.05 33.54 4.93
CA ASP A 119 35.28 32.96 6.25
C ASP A 119 35.25 31.41 6.26
N GLU A 120 35.10 30.76 5.11
CA GLU A 120 35.10 29.29 5.02
C GLU A 120 36.53 28.75 5.26
N GLN A 121 36.64 27.65 6.00
CA GLN A 121 37.88 26.95 6.30
C GLN A 121 38.75 26.81 5.05
N HIS A 122 39.94 27.37 5.04
CA HIS A 122 40.89 27.20 3.95
C HIS A 122 41.22 25.71 3.77
N LEU A 123 40.63 25.10 2.78
CA LEU A 123 41.01 23.76 2.35
C LEU A 123 42.48 23.83 1.83
N PRO A 124 43.26 22.76 2.06
CA PRO A 124 44.56 22.67 1.40
C PRO A 124 44.37 22.80 -0.13
N ALA A 125 45.18 23.64 -0.78
CA ALA A 125 45.04 23.90 -2.23
C ALA A 125 44.99 22.62 -3.08
N GLN A 126 45.70 21.57 -2.66
CA GLN A 126 45.67 20.26 -3.33
C GLN A 126 44.33 19.55 -3.17
N ALA A 127 43.63 19.69 -2.02
CA ALA A 127 42.34 19.11 -1.78
C ALA A 127 41.23 19.83 -2.60
N GLU A 128 41.32 21.16 -2.65
CA GLU A 128 40.39 21.97 -3.47
C GLU A 128 40.53 21.64 -4.97
N GLU A 129 41.75 21.54 -5.46
CA GLU A 129 42.05 21.16 -6.85
C GLU A 129 41.50 19.75 -7.19
N ALA A 130 41.69 18.79 -6.27
CA ALA A 130 41.14 17.43 -6.43
C ALA A 130 39.63 17.42 -6.48
N MET A 131 38.94 18.20 -5.64
CA MET A 131 37.48 18.33 -5.63
C MET A 131 36.99 18.98 -6.93
N VAL A 132 37.62 20.04 -7.40
CA VAL A 132 37.30 20.69 -8.69
C VAL A 132 37.39 19.68 -9.83
N LEU A 133 38.50 18.93 -9.89
CA LEU A 133 38.67 17.90 -10.93
C LEU A 133 37.59 16.82 -10.88
N SER A 134 37.32 16.31 -9.69
CA SER A 134 36.26 15.28 -9.48
C SER A 134 34.88 15.73 -9.94
N VAL A 135 34.50 16.98 -9.61
CA VAL A 135 33.20 17.54 -10.05
C VAL A 135 33.14 17.68 -11.57
N ARG A 136 34.24 18.21 -12.19
CA ARG A 136 34.31 18.35 -13.66
C ARG A 136 34.20 17.02 -14.38
N GLU A 137 34.94 15.99 -13.93
CA GLU A 137 34.88 14.64 -14.51
C GLU A 137 33.49 14.00 -14.36
N THR A 138 32.92 14.10 -13.15
CA THR A 138 31.59 13.52 -12.88
C THR A 138 30.51 14.25 -13.67
N PHE A 139 30.58 15.58 -13.78
CA PHE A 139 29.64 16.35 -14.58
C PHE A 139 29.79 16.06 -16.08
N ALA A 140 31.01 15.88 -16.59
CA ALA A 140 31.25 15.51 -17.97
C ALA A 140 30.64 14.13 -18.30
N LYS A 141 30.75 13.14 -17.38
CA LYS A 141 30.08 11.85 -17.51
C LYS A 141 28.56 12.01 -17.52
N TYR A 142 28.02 12.80 -16.59
CA TYR A 142 26.59 13.09 -16.55
C TYR A 142 26.11 13.73 -17.85
N ALA A 143 26.77 14.74 -18.34
CA ALA A 143 26.44 15.44 -19.59
C ALA A 143 26.47 14.51 -20.81
N SER A 144 27.44 13.58 -20.87
CA SER A 144 27.56 12.61 -21.97
C SER A 144 26.38 11.61 -21.98
N VAL A 145 25.88 11.22 -20.82
CA VAL A 145 24.75 10.26 -20.70
C VAL A 145 23.41 10.96 -20.95
N GLN A 146 23.26 12.19 -20.50
CA GLN A 146 21.99 12.92 -20.64
C GLN A 146 21.75 13.47 -22.05
N GLY A 147 22.79 13.85 -22.78
CA GLY A 147 22.73 14.31 -24.18
C GLY A 147 21.96 15.61 -24.48
N ARG A 148 21.37 16.26 -23.46
CA ARG A 148 20.56 17.49 -23.58
C ARG A 148 21.22 18.73 -22.95
N ILE A 149 22.38 18.58 -22.33
CA ILE A 149 23.10 19.70 -21.72
C ILE A 149 23.83 20.46 -22.84
N GLY A 150 23.62 21.76 -22.87
CA GLY A 150 24.27 22.63 -23.85
C GLY A 150 25.81 22.56 -23.77
N LYS A 151 26.47 22.48 -24.90
CA LYS A 151 27.96 22.43 -24.96
C LYS A 151 28.61 23.59 -24.23
N GLU A 152 27.95 24.74 -24.17
CA GLU A 152 28.42 25.93 -23.49
C GLU A 152 28.50 25.73 -21.97
N VAL A 153 27.48 25.08 -21.38
CA VAL A 153 27.47 24.76 -19.94
C VAL A 153 28.62 23.81 -19.57
N VAL A 154 28.85 22.80 -20.41
CA VAL A 154 29.97 21.86 -20.20
C VAL A 154 31.31 22.58 -20.28
N ARG A 155 31.47 23.51 -21.24
CA ARG A 155 32.69 24.32 -21.39
C ARG A 155 32.91 25.18 -20.17
N GLN A 156 31.91 25.89 -19.68
CA GLN A 156 32.02 26.75 -18.51
C GLN A 156 32.37 25.97 -17.26
N VAL A 157 31.79 24.77 -17.04
CA VAL A 157 32.18 23.90 -15.93
C VAL A 157 33.66 23.48 -16.00
N GLN A 158 34.20 23.26 -17.22
CA GLN A 158 35.61 22.91 -17.40
C GLN A 158 36.57 24.09 -17.15
N GLU A 159 36.12 25.31 -17.38
CA GLU A 159 36.93 26.52 -17.22
C GLU A 159 36.93 27.07 -15.77
N MET A 160 35.88 26.80 -14.99
CA MET A 160 35.76 27.31 -13.61
C MET A 160 36.77 26.69 -12.66
N THR A 161 37.59 27.52 -11.99
CA THR A 161 38.64 27.10 -11.04
C THR A 161 38.20 27.24 -9.58
N ASN A 162 37.30 28.16 -9.27
CA ASN A 162 36.80 28.35 -7.91
C ASN A 162 35.79 27.29 -7.56
N LEU A 163 36.03 26.50 -6.50
CA LEU A 163 35.22 25.36 -6.10
C LEU A 163 33.78 25.77 -5.73
N SER A 164 33.63 26.82 -4.91
CA SER A 164 32.29 27.27 -4.47
C SER A 164 31.41 27.67 -5.64
N LYS A 165 31.91 28.48 -6.56
CA LYS A 165 31.20 28.89 -7.77
C LYS A 165 30.91 27.71 -8.70
N LEU A 166 31.84 26.76 -8.80
CA LEU A 166 31.66 25.56 -9.62
C LEU A 166 30.50 24.70 -9.08
N LEU A 167 30.46 24.46 -7.76
CA LEU A 167 29.39 23.66 -7.12
C LEU A 167 28.01 24.29 -7.34
N ASP A 168 27.90 25.60 -7.14
CA ASP A 168 26.64 26.30 -7.35
C ASP A 168 26.24 26.35 -8.83
N TYR A 169 27.19 26.56 -9.74
CA TYR A 169 26.92 26.55 -11.18
C TYR A 169 26.46 25.19 -11.67
N VAL A 170 27.09 24.11 -11.23
CA VAL A 170 26.65 22.75 -11.56
C VAL A 170 25.26 22.48 -10.95
N GLY A 171 25.03 22.83 -9.69
CA GLY A 171 23.71 22.69 -9.01
C GLY A 171 22.60 23.44 -9.73
N ASN A 172 22.87 24.64 -10.26
CA ASN A 172 21.92 25.41 -11.05
C ASN A 172 21.48 24.69 -12.33
N ASN A 173 22.43 24.05 -13.02
CA ASN A 173 22.22 23.41 -14.30
C ASN A 173 21.72 21.94 -14.19
N LEU A 174 21.56 21.41 -12.97
CA LEU A 174 20.98 20.09 -12.78
C LEU A 174 19.44 20.15 -12.85
N PRO A 175 18.79 19.32 -13.69
CA PRO A 175 17.34 19.22 -13.79
C PRO A 175 16.79 18.31 -12.66
N VAL A 176 16.95 18.74 -11.42
CA VAL A 176 16.47 18.05 -10.21
C VAL A 176 15.34 18.84 -9.56
N SER A 177 14.55 18.19 -8.69
CA SER A 177 13.45 18.82 -7.95
C SER A 177 13.97 19.93 -7.02
N CYS A 178 13.07 20.87 -6.64
CA CYS A 178 13.37 21.95 -5.71
C CYS A 178 13.92 21.42 -4.37
N ASP A 179 13.38 20.34 -3.82
CA ASP A 179 13.88 19.73 -2.58
C ASP A 179 15.34 19.27 -2.66
N LYS A 180 15.75 18.77 -3.84
CA LYS A 180 17.14 18.39 -4.08
C LYS A 180 18.04 19.60 -4.22
N LYS A 181 17.57 20.67 -4.88
CA LYS A 181 18.31 21.95 -4.94
C LYS A 181 18.41 22.60 -3.58
N GLN A 182 17.37 22.48 -2.76
CA GLN A 182 17.37 22.98 -1.40
C GLN A 182 18.48 22.33 -0.55
N LYS A 183 18.70 21.02 -0.68
CA LYS A 183 19.83 20.34 0.00
C LYS A 183 21.20 20.89 -0.37
N ILE A 184 21.38 21.36 -1.61
CA ILE A 184 22.63 22.03 -2.02
C ILE A 184 22.72 23.43 -1.39
N LEU A 185 21.58 24.09 -1.23
CA LEU A 185 21.51 25.40 -0.61
C LEU A 185 21.77 25.33 0.90
N ASP A 186 21.19 24.32 1.57
CA ASP A 186 21.33 24.08 3.00
C ASP A 186 22.75 23.71 3.41
N ALA A 187 23.53 23.10 2.51
CA ALA A 187 24.92 22.76 2.75
C ALA A 187 25.79 24.02 2.73
N ILE A 188 26.10 24.55 3.93
CA ILE A 188 26.88 25.78 4.13
C ILE A 188 28.35 25.50 3.88
N ALA A 189 28.91 24.46 4.52
CA ALA A 189 30.32 24.10 4.35
C ALA A 189 30.59 23.60 2.92
N ILE A 190 31.69 24.07 2.34
CA ILE A 190 32.05 23.74 0.96
C ILE A 190 32.27 22.23 0.74
N THR A 191 32.78 21.54 1.76
CA THR A 191 32.96 20.08 1.75
C THR A 191 31.62 19.33 1.73
N GLU A 192 30.67 19.74 2.56
CA GLU A 192 29.34 19.17 2.61
C GLU A 192 28.61 19.42 1.29
N ARG A 193 28.71 20.63 0.74
CA ARG A 193 28.14 20.99 -0.56
C ARG A 193 28.68 20.12 -1.70
N TYR A 194 30.00 19.88 -1.67
CA TYR A 194 30.67 18.99 -2.60
C TYR A 194 30.11 17.56 -2.50
N GLU A 195 30.00 17.00 -1.29
CA GLU A 195 29.48 15.64 -1.07
C GLU A 195 28.04 15.50 -1.53
N VAL A 196 27.18 16.44 -1.16
CA VAL A 196 25.77 16.47 -1.56
C VAL A 196 25.63 16.52 -3.08
N LEU A 197 26.38 17.41 -3.73
CA LEU A 197 26.31 17.58 -5.19
C LEU A 197 26.85 16.34 -5.92
N LEU A 198 27.99 15.81 -5.47
CA LEU A 198 28.61 14.63 -6.08
C LEU A 198 27.71 13.40 -5.96
N ALA A 199 27.13 13.17 -4.78
CA ALA A 199 26.15 12.09 -4.57
C ALA A 199 24.94 12.23 -5.49
N MET A 200 24.43 13.45 -5.68
CA MET A 200 23.33 13.70 -6.61
C MET A 200 23.72 13.43 -8.06
N LEU A 201 24.91 13.84 -8.49
CA LEU A 201 25.39 13.58 -9.86
C LEU A 201 25.53 12.08 -10.13
N LEU A 202 26.14 11.35 -9.21
CA LEU A 202 26.30 9.89 -9.33
C LEU A 202 24.94 9.18 -9.38
N GLN A 203 24.01 9.55 -8.51
CA GLN A 203 22.65 9.01 -8.54
C GLN A 203 21.95 9.29 -9.88
N GLN A 204 22.11 10.50 -10.44
CA GLN A 204 21.50 10.85 -11.73
C GLN A 204 22.12 10.05 -12.89
N ILE A 205 23.44 9.82 -12.86
CA ILE A 205 24.12 8.98 -13.86
C ILE A 205 23.57 7.56 -13.82
N GLU A 206 23.41 6.98 -12.64
CA GLU A 206 22.87 5.61 -12.47
C GLU A 206 21.44 5.51 -13.00
N VAL A 207 20.57 6.44 -12.64
CA VAL A 207 19.17 6.48 -13.13
C VAL A 207 19.12 6.61 -14.64
N LEU A 208 19.97 7.45 -15.24
CA LEU A 208 20.04 7.61 -16.70
C LEU A 208 20.59 6.37 -17.41
N ALA A 209 21.57 5.69 -16.82
CA ALA A 209 22.11 4.43 -17.34
C ALA A 209 21.02 3.33 -17.39
N ILE A 210 20.27 3.16 -16.29
CA ILE A 210 19.14 2.22 -16.24
C ILE A 210 18.07 2.59 -17.30
N LYS A 211 17.74 3.89 -17.42
CA LYS A 211 16.77 4.35 -18.41
C LYS A 211 17.23 4.10 -19.84
N SER A 212 18.52 4.29 -20.13
CA SER A 212 19.12 4.03 -21.45
C SER A 212 19.07 2.54 -21.80
N ASP A 213 19.43 1.67 -20.82
CA ASP A 213 19.36 0.21 -21.03
C ASP A 213 17.92 -0.28 -21.26
N PHE A 214 16.98 0.30 -20.51
CA PHE A 214 15.56 0.01 -20.73
C PHE A 214 15.07 0.48 -22.10
N GLN A 215 15.47 1.68 -22.52
CA GLN A 215 15.13 2.19 -23.85
C GLN A 215 15.72 1.33 -24.99
N LYS A 216 16.97 0.87 -24.85
CA LYS A 216 17.57 -0.08 -25.80
C LYS A 216 16.78 -1.38 -25.90
N LYS A 217 16.41 -1.98 -24.76
CA LYS A 217 15.59 -3.21 -24.74
C LYS A 217 14.20 -3.00 -25.34
N VAL A 218 13.60 -1.83 -25.14
CA VAL A 218 12.32 -1.48 -25.78
C VAL A 218 12.52 -1.30 -27.30
N GLN A 219 13.59 -0.62 -27.71
CA GLN A 219 13.88 -0.38 -29.11
C GLN A 219 14.20 -1.69 -29.86
N GLU A 220 14.98 -2.59 -29.26
CA GLU A 220 15.23 -3.93 -29.82
C GLU A 220 13.93 -4.74 -29.98
N ARG A 221 13.00 -4.64 -29.02
CA ARG A 221 11.67 -5.26 -29.14
C ARG A 221 10.85 -4.62 -30.27
N VAL A 222 10.86 -3.30 -30.36
CA VAL A 222 10.14 -2.56 -31.42
C VAL A 222 10.71 -2.90 -32.79
N GLU A 223 12.03 -2.94 -32.91
CA GLU A 223 12.71 -3.31 -34.17
C GLU A 223 12.42 -4.78 -34.55
N LYS A 224 12.39 -5.69 -33.56
CA LYS A 224 11.98 -7.08 -33.79
C LYS A 224 10.54 -7.18 -34.24
N HIS A 225 9.62 -6.45 -33.62
CA HIS A 225 8.22 -6.38 -34.04
C HIS A 225 8.05 -5.72 -35.39
N GLN A 226 8.80 -4.63 -35.68
CA GLN A 226 8.81 -4.00 -37.00
C GLN A 226 9.33 -4.94 -38.10
N LYS A 227 10.40 -5.70 -37.80
CA LYS A 227 10.95 -6.70 -38.74
C LYS A 227 9.96 -7.85 -38.97
N GLU A 228 9.28 -8.33 -37.90
CA GLU A 228 8.19 -9.29 -38.05
C GLU A 228 7.00 -8.72 -38.81
N TYR A 229 6.66 -7.46 -38.59
CA TYR A 229 5.62 -6.76 -39.36
C TYR A 229 5.99 -6.63 -40.85
N VAL A 230 7.21 -6.16 -41.19
CA VAL A 230 7.68 -6.05 -42.56
C VAL A 230 7.74 -7.41 -43.27
N LEU A 231 8.18 -8.47 -42.57
CA LEU A 231 8.18 -9.83 -43.09
C LEU A 231 6.76 -10.35 -43.35
N ARG A 232 5.81 -10.02 -42.46
CA ARG A 232 4.38 -10.35 -42.64
C ARG A 232 3.79 -9.57 -43.81
N GLU A 233 4.14 -8.30 -43.95
CA GLU A 233 3.71 -7.44 -45.06
C GLU A 233 4.29 -7.94 -46.40
N GLN A 234 5.57 -8.33 -46.42
CA GLN A 234 6.18 -8.97 -47.60
C GLN A 234 5.52 -10.32 -47.90
N MET A 235 5.19 -11.14 -46.92
CA MET A 235 4.40 -12.37 -47.13
C MET A 235 2.98 -12.04 -47.62
N ALA A 236 2.36 -10.97 -47.14
CA ALA A 236 1.06 -10.50 -47.59
C ALA A 236 1.09 -10.06 -49.06
N LEU A 237 2.12 -9.27 -49.46
CA LEU A 237 2.33 -8.86 -50.86
C LEU A 237 2.62 -10.02 -51.80
N ILE A 238 3.44 -11.01 -51.35
CA ILE A 238 3.69 -12.23 -52.11
C ILE A 238 2.41 -13.06 -52.27
N ARG A 239 1.55 -13.14 -51.24
CA ARG A 239 0.25 -13.81 -51.33
C ARG A 239 -0.75 -13.04 -52.20
N GLU A 240 -0.68 -11.70 -52.20
CA GLU A 240 -1.51 -10.84 -53.07
C GLU A 240 -1.10 -11.00 -54.56
N GLU A 241 0.19 -11.11 -54.85
CA GLU A 241 0.69 -11.47 -56.20
C GLU A 241 0.35 -12.88 -56.65
N LEU A 242 0.20 -13.80 -55.69
CA LEU A 242 -0.27 -15.17 -55.93
C LEU A 242 -1.80 -15.30 -56.05
N GLY A 243 -2.55 -14.18 -55.92
CA GLY A 243 -4.00 -14.14 -56.01
C GLY A 243 -4.75 -14.68 -54.77
N GLU A 244 -4.04 -14.93 -53.64
CA GLU A 244 -4.63 -15.31 -52.35
C GLU A 244 -4.96 -14.02 -51.59
N THR A 245 -6.20 -13.55 -51.64
CA THR A 245 -6.66 -12.48 -50.73
C THR A 245 -6.64 -12.99 -49.30
N ASN A 246 -5.90 -12.31 -48.41
CA ASN A 246 -5.70 -12.70 -47.01
C ASN A 246 -7.03 -12.94 -46.22
N THR A 247 -8.09 -12.26 -46.62
CA THR A 247 -9.45 -12.40 -46.02
C THR A 247 -10.15 -13.69 -46.39
N ASP A 248 -9.94 -14.20 -47.62
CA ASP A 248 -10.59 -15.45 -48.04
C ASP A 248 -9.92 -16.68 -47.42
N SER A 249 -8.57 -16.69 -47.31
CA SER A 249 -7.85 -17.76 -46.61
C SER A 249 -8.19 -17.82 -45.12
N ASP A 250 -8.19 -16.68 -44.45
CA ASP A 250 -8.57 -16.58 -43.03
C ASP A 250 -10.04 -16.98 -42.81
N ALA A 251 -10.93 -16.56 -43.73
CA ALA A 251 -12.33 -16.90 -43.64
C ALA A 251 -12.58 -18.42 -43.83
N LEU A 252 -11.82 -19.09 -44.71
CA LEU A 252 -11.89 -20.56 -44.82
C LEU A 252 -11.36 -21.26 -43.58
N GLU A 253 -10.33 -20.74 -42.92
CA GLU A 253 -9.87 -21.26 -41.63
C GLU A 253 -10.92 -21.08 -40.54
N TYR A 254 -11.58 -19.92 -40.50
CA TYR A 254 -12.65 -19.65 -39.54
C TYR A 254 -13.89 -20.50 -39.81
N GLU A 255 -14.22 -20.79 -41.06
CA GLU A 255 -15.33 -21.72 -41.38
C GLU A 255 -15.05 -23.13 -40.89
N LYS A 256 -13.82 -23.65 -41.04
CA LYS A 256 -13.40 -24.94 -40.48
C LYS A 256 -13.49 -24.96 -38.96
N LYS A 257 -12.96 -23.93 -38.27
CA LYS A 257 -13.07 -23.79 -36.82
C LYS A 257 -14.53 -23.70 -36.34
N LEU A 258 -15.40 -23.08 -37.13
CA LEU A 258 -16.84 -22.98 -36.83
C LEU A 258 -17.55 -24.34 -36.93
N GLU A 259 -17.15 -25.22 -37.86
CA GLU A 259 -17.68 -26.57 -37.96
C GLU A 259 -17.35 -27.43 -36.75
N GLU A 260 -16.14 -27.28 -36.22
CA GLU A 260 -15.66 -27.98 -35.02
C GLU A 260 -16.16 -27.37 -33.70
N LEU A 261 -16.70 -26.14 -33.74
CA LEU A 261 -17.15 -25.40 -32.58
C LEU A 261 -18.37 -26.07 -31.92
N GLN A 262 -18.26 -26.38 -30.63
CA GLN A 262 -19.38 -26.78 -29.80
C GLN A 262 -20.14 -25.53 -29.32
N ALA A 263 -21.24 -25.21 -29.99
CA ALA A 263 -22.04 -24.05 -29.66
C ALA A 263 -23.48 -24.22 -30.23
N SER A 264 -24.42 -23.45 -29.67
CA SER A 264 -25.80 -23.43 -30.15
C SER A 264 -25.91 -22.94 -31.61
N ASP A 265 -26.99 -23.32 -32.27
CA ASP A 265 -27.24 -22.93 -33.67
C ASP A 265 -27.29 -21.39 -33.85
N ASP A 266 -27.81 -20.68 -32.88
CA ASP A 266 -27.90 -19.21 -32.95
C ASP A 266 -26.53 -18.56 -32.88
N VAL A 267 -25.62 -19.05 -32.04
CA VAL A 267 -24.22 -18.62 -31.96
C VAL A 267 -23.53 -18.93 -33.29
N LYS A 268 -23.64 -20.15 -33.81
CA LYS A 268 -23.06 -20.56 -35.09
C LYS A 268 -23.57 -19.71 -36.25
N LYS A 269 -24.86 -19.42 -36.32
CA LYS A 269 -25.42 -18.52 -37.33
C LYS A 269 -24.85 -17.11 -37.24
N ARG A 270 -24.69 -16.60 -36.03
CA ARG A 270 -24.10 -15.27 -35.84
C ARG A 270 -22.64 -15.22 -36.30
N ILE A 271 -21.83 -16.19 -35.88
CA ILE A 271 -20.40 -16.27 -36.28
C ILE A 271 -20.31 -16.42 -37.81
N LYS A 272 -21.12 -17.28 -38.43
CA LYS A 272 -21.16 -17.43 -39.88
C LYS A 272 -21.49 -16.13 -40.61
N LYS A 273 -22.41 -15.33 -40.06
CA LYS A 273 -22.76 -14.01 -40.63
C LYS A 273 -21.60 -13.04 -40.54
N GLU A 274 -20.85 -13.04 -39.43
CA GLU A 274 -19.69 -12.17 -39.28
C GLU A 274 -18.52 -12.63 -40.18
N ILE A 275 -18.31 -13.94 -40.38
CA ILE A 275 -17.34 -14.47 -41.34
C ILE A 275 -17.67 -14.04 -42.78
N GLN A 276 -18.96 -14.13 -43.16
CA GLN A 276 -19.43 -13.66 -44.47
C GLN A 276 -19.20 -12.15 -44.69
N ARG A 277 -19.45 -11.36 -43.63
CA ARG A 277 -19.15 -9.92 -43.62
C ARG A 277 -17.65 -9.65 -43.77
N PHE A 278 -16.82 -10.41 -43.09
CA PHE A 278 -15.36 -10.31 -43.13
C PHE A 278 -14.80 -10.56 -44.50
N LYS A 279 -15.36 -11.53 -45.30
CA LYS A 279 -14.98 -11.76 -46.71
C LYS A 279 -15.17 -10.55 -47.59
N GLY A 280 -16.13 -9.67 -47.27
CA GLY A 280 -16.39 -8.45 -48.06
C GLY A 280 -15.59 -7.23 -47.64
N ILE A 281 -14.73 -7.33 -46.61
CA ILE A 281 -13.93 -6.21 -46.10
C ILE A 281 -12.54 -6.25 -46.74
N ALA A 282 -12.03 -5.07 -47.14
CA ALA A 282 -10.69 -4.96 -47.69
C ALA A 282 -9.63 -5.42 -46.67
N ALA A 283 -8.71 -6.29 -47.06
CA ALA A 283 -7.78 -6.99 -46.19
C ALA A 283 -6.93 -6.07 -45.28
N ASN A 284 -6.56 -4.90 -45.76
CA ASN A 284 -5.68 -3.94 -45.10
C ASN A 284 -6.42 -2.79 -44.41
N SER A 285 -7.76 -2.94 -44.16
CA SER A 285 -8.54 -1.91 -43.50
C SER A 285 -8.49 -2.10 -41.96
N SER A 286 -8.64 -1.01 -41.21
CA SER A 286 -8.81 -1.08 -39.74
C SER A 286 -10.05 -1.89 -39.33
N GLU A 287 -11.08 -1.88 -40.19
CA GLU A 287 -12.30 -2.68 -39.97
C GLU A 287 -12.01 -4.18 -40.10
N SER A 288 -11.12 -4.59 -41.02
CA SER A 288 -10.70 -6.00 -41.12
C SER A 288 -10.02 -6.50 -39.83
N THR A 289 -9.11 -5.68 -39.27
CA THR A 289 -8.45 -6.04 -38.00
C THR A 289 -9.44 -6.18 -36.84
N VAL A 290 -10.40 -5.27 -36.73
CA VAL A 290 -11.45 -5.33 -35.69
C VAL A 290 -12.36 -6.55 -35.89
N SER A 291 -12.80 -6.82 -37.12
CA SER A 291 -13.64 -7.98 -37.45
C SER A 291 -12.92 -9.30 -37.21
N ARG A 292 -11.63 -9.37 -37.55
CA ARG A 292 -10.76 -10.52 -37.27
C ARG A 292 -10.72 -10.82 -35.76
N GLY A 293 -10.34 -9.85 -34.93
CA GLY A 293 -10.26 -10.02 -33.49
C GLY A 293 -11.61 -10.41 -32.85
N TYR A 294 -12.71 -9.90 -33.42
CA TYR A 294 -14.06 -10.27 -32.97
C TYR A 294 -14.40 -11.73 -33.31
N ILE A 295 -14.19 -12.18 -34.56
CA ILE A 295 -14.43 -13.55 -35.00
C ILE A 295 -13.56 -14.54 -34.20
N GLU A 296 -12.27 -14.24 -34.03
CA GLU A 296 -11.34 -15.05 -33.24
C GLU A 296 -11.83 -15.17 -31.78
N THR A 297 -12.27 -14.06 -31.18
CA THR A 297 -12.83 -14.08 -29.82
C THR A 297 -14.06 -15.00 -29.74
N LEU A 298 -14.98 -14.93 -30.72
CA LEU A 298 -16.17 -15.78 -30.73
C LEU A 298 -15.85 -17.26 -30.95
N LEU A 299 -14.85 -17.58 -31.77
CA LEU A 299 -14.42 -18.95 -32.04
C LEU A 299 -13.62 -19.57 -30.88
N GLU A 300 -12.93 -18.75 -30.10
CA GLU A 300 -12.14 -19.20 -28.95
C GLU A 300 -12.98 -19.36 -27.67
N LEU A 301 -14.19 -18.78 -27.63
CA LEU A 301 -15.07 -18.93 -26.47
C LEU A 301 -15.60 -20.36 -26.35
N PRO A 302 -15.55 -20.94 -25.14
CA PRO A 302 -16.04 -22.30 -24.88
C PRO A 302 -17.56 -22.28 -24.64
N TRP A 303 -18.35 -22.12 -25.70
CA TRP A 303 -19.81 -21.99 -25.59
C TRP A 303 -20.50 -23.17 -24.88
N ASP A 304 -20.20 -24.40 -25.30
CA ASP A 304 -20.76 -25.63 -24.74
C ASP A 304 -19.68 -26.67 -24.37
N LYS A 305 -18.38 -26.28 -24.36
CA LYS A 305 -17.30 -27.14 -23.99
C LYS A 305 -17.09 -27.16 -22.49
N THR A 306 -17.38 -28.28 -21.84
CA THR A 306 -17.24 -28.46 -20.39
C THR A 306 -16.07 -29.37 -20.05
N SER A 307 -15.49 -29.20 -18.85
CA SER A 307 -14.63 -30.19 -18.20
C SER A 307 -15.46 -31.11 -17.33
N VAL A 308 -15.00 -32.33 -17.14
CA VAL A 308 -15.62 -33.25 -16.18
C VAL A 308 -15.17 -32.88 -14.78
N ASP A 309 -16.13 -32.58 -13.92
CA ASP A 309 -15.87 -32.22 -12.51
C ASP A 309 -15.68 -33.50 -11.68
N ASN A 310 -14.71 -33.50 -10.79
CA ASN A 310 -14.59 -34.53 -9.76
C ASN A 310 -15.63 -34.24 -8.66
N GLN A 311 -16.46 -35.25 -8.35
CA GLN A 311 -17.51 -35.15 -7.34
C GLN A 311 -17.18 -35.83 -6.02
N ASP A 312 -15.96 -36.38 -5.91
CA ASP A 312 -15.50 -37.09 -4.71
C ASP A 312 -15.13 -36.09 -3.60
N LEU A 313 -16.01 -36.00 -2.59
CA LEU A 313 -15.82 -35.12 -1.43
C LEU A 313 -14.68 -35.57 -0.51
N ILE A 314 -14.39 -36.88 -0.48
CA ILE A 314 -13.29 -37.43 0.33
C ILE A 314 -11.98 -36.94 -0.28
N HIS A 315 -11.83 -37.12 -1.58
CA HIS A 315 -10.67 -36.62 -2.32
C HIS A 315 -10.52 -35.09 -2.21
N ALA A 316 -11.64 -34.36 -2.27
CA ALA A 316 -11.62 -32.91 -2.08
C ALA A 316 -11.11 -32.50 -0.70
N LYS A 317 -11.51 -33.22 0.35
CA LYS A 317 -11.02 -33.01 1.71
C LYS A 317 -9.53 -33.30 1.83
N GLU A 318 -9.07 -34.42 1.26
CA GLU A 318 -7.65 -34.78 1.26
C GLU A 318 -6.77 -33.70 0.62
N ILE A 319 -7.18 -33.16 -0.54
CA ILE A 319 -6.47 -32.08 -1.21
C ILE A 319 -6.44 -30.80 -0.37
N LEU A 320 -7.56 -30.44 0.25
CA LEU A 320 -7.61 -29.26 1.12
C LEU A 320 -6.74 -29.43 2.36
N ASP A 321 -6.65 -30.66 2.90
CA ASP A 321 -5.78 -30.96 4.06
C ASP A 321 -4.29 -31.00 3.67
N GLU A 322 -3.98 -31.51 2.47
CA GLU A 322 -2.62 -31.47 1.92
C GLU A 322 -2.12 -30.05 1.66
N ASP A 323 -2.96 -29.17 1.09
CA ASP A 323 -2.58 -27.82 0.67
C ASP A 323 -2.61 -26.79 1.80
N HIS A 324 -3.39 -27.04 2.85
CA HIS A 324 -3.64 -26.07 3.93
C HIS A 324 -3.59 -26.70 5.30
N TYR A 325 -2.70 -26.21 6.15
CA TYR A 325 -2.70 -26.55 7.57
C TYR A 325 -3.75 -25.74 8.33
N GLY A 326 -4.52 -26.37 9.20
CA GLY A 326 -5.61 -25.74 9.94
C GLY A 326 -6.78 -25.33 9.03
N LEU A 327 -7.45 -24.21 9.37
CA LEU A 327 -8.61 -23.70 8.65
C LEU A 327 -9.80 -24.70 8.59
N ASP A 328 -9.97 -25.53 9.61
CA ASP A 328 -10.91 -26.66 9.62
C ASP A 328 -12.35 -26.23 9.33
N LYS A 329 -12.80 -25.11 9.91
CA LYS A 329 -14.14 -24.54 9.64
C LYS A 329 -14.30 -24.09 8.19
N VAL A 330 -13.27 -23.49 7.61
CA VAL A 330 -13.32 -23.06 6.20
C VAL A 330 -13.38 -24.27 5.28
N LYS A 331 -12.59 -25.31 5.56
CA LYS A 331 -12.60 -26.57 4.82
C LYS A 331 -13.95 -27.26 4.93
N GLU A 332 -14.52 -27.35 6.15
CA GLU A 332 -15.83 -27.96 6.38
C GLU A 332 -16.93 -27.24 5.61
N ARG A 333 -16.99 -25.89 5.68
CA ARG A 333 -17.94 -25.09 4.92
C ARG A 333 -17.78 -25.26 3.41
N VAL A 334 -16.55 -25.35 2.92
CA VAL A 334 -16.29 -25.64 1.50
C VAL A 334 -16.82 -27.02 1.12
N ILE A 335 -16.58 -28.06 1.94
CA ILE A 335 -17.10 -29.42 1.68
C ILE A 335 -18.63 -29.47 1.74
N GLU A 336 -19.27 -28.81 2.72
CA GLU A 336 -20.73 -28.68 2.78
C GLU A 336 -21.29 -28.03 1.50
N PHE A 337 -20.68 -26.93 1.07
CA PHE A 337 -21.04 -26.26 -0.16
C PHE A 337 -20.93 -27.18 -1.40
N LEU A 338 -19.83 -27.92 -1.52
CA LEU A 338 -19.63 -28.87 -2.60
C LEU A 338 -20.64 -30.03 -2.56
N ALA A 339 -21.00 -30.49 -1.36
CA ALA A 339 -22.02 -31.50 -1.18
C ALA A 339 -23.40 -31.02 -1.67
N VAL A 340 -23.81 -29.83 -1.28
CA VAL A 340 -25.07 -29.21 -1.72
C VAL A 340 -25.07 -29.06 -3.25
N ARG A 341 -23.96 -28.54 -3.83
CA ARG A 341 -23.82 -28.38 -5.28
C ARG A 341 -23.96 -29.72 -6.03
N ASN A 342 -23.35 -30.78 -5.51
CA ASN A 342 -23.44 -32.13 -6.11
C ASN A 342 -24.88 -32.70 -6.02
N LEU A 343 -25.61 -32.43 -4.95
CA LEU A 343 -26.97 -32.87 -4.74
C LEU A 343 -27.99 -32.11 -5.61
N THR A 344 -27.83 -30.81 -5.75
CA THR A 344 -28.74 -29.94 -6.48
C THR A 344 -28.58 -30.02 -8.00
N GLY A 345 -27.42 -30.46 -8.48
CA GLY A 345 -27.10 -30.68 -9.91
C GLY A 345 -27.11 -29.44 -10.80
N LYS A 346 -27.45 -28.25 -10.28
CA LYS A 346 -27.48 -26.98 -11.00
C LYS A 346 -27.16 -25.79 -10.05
N GLY A 347 -26.51 -24.81 -10.59
CA GLY A 347 -25.86 -23.69 -9.97
C GLY A 347 -26.66 -22.63 -9.22
N GLU A 348 -27.68 -23.00 -8.47
CA GLU A 348 -28.36 -22.09 -7.52
C GLU A 348 -27.65 -21.99 -6.17
N SER A 349 -26.40 -22.48 -6.08
CA SER A 349 -25.64 -22.38 -4.85
C SER A 349 -25.20 -20.96 -4.59
N PRO A 350 -25.30 -20.47 -3.34
CA PRO A 350 -24.78 -19.16 -2.99
C PRO A 350 -23.28 -19.07 -3.31
N ILE A 351 -22.79 -17.87 -3.58
CA ILE A 351 -21.40 -17.66 -3.93
C ILE A 351 -20.57 -17.59 -2.66
N ILE A 352 -19.54 -18.40 -2.54
CA ILE A 352 -18.61 -18.34 -1.41
C ILE A 352 -17.79 -17.04 -1.48
N CYS A 353 -17.79 -16.27 -0.40
CA CYS A 353 -16.91 -15.14 -0.20
C CYS A 353 -15.97 -15.38 0.99
N LEU A 354 -14.69 -15.53 0.72
CA LEU A 354 -13.65 -15.69 1.74
C LEU A 354 -13.22 -14.31 2.25
N VAL A 355 -13.56 -13.97 3.48
CA VAL A 355 -13.27 -12.68 4.10
C VAL A 355 -12.24 -12.84 5.22
N GLY A 356 -11.21 -12.01 5.24
CA GLY A 356 -10.22 -12.04 6.33
C GLY A 356 -8.93 -11.29 5.99
N PRO A 357 -7.99 -11.21 6.92
CA PRO A 357 -6.76 -10.47 6.75
C PRO A 357 -5.92 -10.91 5.53
N PRO A 358 -5.06 -10.04 5.00
CA PRO A 358 -4.19 -10.40 3.90
C PRO A 358 -3.18 -11.49 4.31
N GLY A 359 -2.94 -12.44 3.39
CA GLY A 359 -1.95 -13.51 3.61
C GLY A 359 -2.45 -14.74 4.36
N THR A 360 -3.76 -14.83 4.65
CA THR A 360 -4.38 -15.99 5.33
C THR A 360 -4.80 -17.11 4.37
N GLY A 361 -4.34 -17.11 3.13
CA GLY A 361 -4.55 -18.24 2.22
C GLY A 361 -5.83 -18.19 1.38
N LYS A 362 -6.64 -17.14 1.40
CA LYS A 362 -7.91 -17.02 0.64
C LYS A 362 -7.76 -17.40 -0.86
N THR A 363 -6.77 -16.83 -1.52
CA THR A 363 -6.51 -17.11 -2.95
C THR A 363 -5.99 -18.53 -3.18
N SER A 364 -5.22 -19.10 -2.24
CA SER A 364 -4.74 -20.48 -2.34
C SER A 364 -5.85 -21.51 -2.10
N ILE A 365 -6.76 -21.27 -1.16
CA ILE A 365 -7.94 -22.12 -0.93
C ILE A 365 -8.77 -22.24 -2.20
N ALA A 366 -9.06 -21.12 -2.89
CA ALA A 366 -9.81 -21.15 -4.14
C ALA A 366 -9.10 -21.98 -5.23
N ARG A 367 -7.77 -21.94 -5.28
CA ARG A 367 -6.97 -22.77 -6.19
C ARG A 367 -7.04 -24.27 -5.81
N SER A 368 -7.00 -24.57 -4.52
CA SER A 368 -7.09 -25.96 -4.04
C SER A 368 -8.47 -26.54 -4.28
N ILE A 369 -9.54 -25.74 -4.15
CA ILE A 369 -10.90 -26.14 -4.55
C ILE A 369 -10.95 -26.47 -6.05
N ALA A 370 -10.33 -25.64 -6.89
CA ALA A 370 -10.28 -25.91 -8.33
C ALA A 370 -9.52 -27.21 -8.63
N ARG A 371 -8.39 -27.47 -7.93
CA ARG A 371 -7.63 -28.73 -8.03
C ARG A 371 -8.46 -29.93 -7.58
N ALA A 372 -9.16 -29.80 -6.47
CA ALA A 372 -9.99 -30.88 -5.92
C ALA A 372 -11.14 -31.28 -6.83
N LEU A 373 -11.70 -30.32 -7.58
CA LEU A 373 -12.77 -30.54 -8.52
C LEU A 373 -12.32 -30.78 -9.95
N ASP A 374 -11.02 -30.87 -10.23
CA ASP A 374 -10.43 -30.92 -11.57
C ASP A 374 -10.89 -29.77 -12.50
N LYS A 375 -11.28 -28.62 -11.92
CA LYS A 375 -11.73 -27.44 -12.66
C LYS A 375 -10.57 -26.60 -13.15
N LYS A 376 -10.74 -25.99 -14.31
CA LYS A 376 -9.83 -24.94 -14.77
C LYS A 376 -9.97 -23.72 -13.86
N TYR A 377 -8.86 -23.19 -13.41
CA TYR A 377 -8.80 -22.06 -12.47
C TYR A 377 -8.49 -20.76 -13.19
N VAL A 378 -9.30 -19.74 -12.96
CA VAL A 378 -9.08 -18.38 -13.45
C VAL A 378 -9.16 -17.41 -12.26
N ARG A 379 -8.19 -16.49 -12.19
CA ARG A 379 -8.20 -15.41 -11.20
C ARG A 379 -8.47 -14.08 -11.88
N ILE A 380 -9.50 -13.37 -11.41
CA ILE A 380 -9.87 -12.04 -11.86
C ILE A 380 -9.66 -11.09 -10.68
N SER A 381 -8.67 -10.21 -10.77
CA SER A 381 -8.44 -9.18 -9.73
C SER A 381 -9.38 -8.01 -9.95
N LEU A 382 -10.20 -7.70 -8.96
CA LEU A 382 -11.13 -6.57 -8.97
C LEU A 382 -10.56 -5.32 -8.27
N GLY A 383 -9.42 -5.46 -7.61
CA GLY A 383 -8.74 -4.35 -6.96
C GLY A 383 -8.32 -3.26 -7.96
N GLY A 384 -8.90 -2.06 -7.80
CA GLY A 384 -8.62 -0.92 -8.67
C GLY A 384 -9.48 -0.84 -9.94
N VAL A 385 -10.43 -1.75 -10.13
CA VAL A 385 -11.44 -1.66 -11.19
C VAL A 385 -12.41 -0.52 -10.87
N ARG A 386 -12.60 0.38 -11.85
CA ARG A 386 -13.41 1.59 -11.69
C ARG A 386 -14.51 1.73 -12.73
N ASP A 387 -14.35 1.06 -13.87
CA ASP A 387 -15.26 1.16 -15.03
C ASP A 387 -16.02 -0.16 -15.20
N GLU A 388 -17.34 -0.06 -15.35
CA GLU A 388 -18.21 -1.19 -15.69
C GLU A 388 -17.73 -1.93 -16.95
N ALA A 389 -17.14 -1.19 -17.91
CA ALA A 389 -16.63 -1.76 -19.14
C ALA A 389 -15.46 -2.75 -18.93
N GLU A 390 -14.75 -2.69 -17.79
CA GLU A 390 -13.78 -3.73 -17.47
C GLU A 390 -14.43 -5.09 -17.17
N ILE A 391 -15.66 -5.11 -16.66
CA ILE A 391 -16.40 -6.35 -16.38
C ILE A 391 -17.18 -6.82 -17.62
N ARG A 392 -17.93 -5.88 -18.24
CA ARG A 392 -18.84 -6.15 -19.37
C ARG A 392 -18.24 -5.94 -20.75
N GLY A 393 -16.98 -5.49 -20.86
CA GLY A 393 -16.35 -5.19 -22.11
C GLY A 393 -16.75 -3.85 -22.73
N HIS A 394 -16.02 -3.42 -23.72
CA HIS A 394 -16.29 -2.20 -24.49
C HIS A 394 -17.10 -2.52 -25.73
N ARG A 395 -17.96 -1.60 -26.15
CA ARG A 395 -18.67 -1.76 -27.43
C ARG A 395 -17.65 -1.85 -28.58
N ARG A 396 -17.78 -2.86 -29.42
CA ARG A 396 -16.85 -3.16 -30.53
C ARG A 396 -16.64 -2.03 -31.55
N THR A 397 -17.49 -1.00 -31.53
CA THR A 397 -17.38 0.17 -32.40
C THR A 397 -16.24 1.11 -32.01
N TYR A 398 -15.67 0.96 -30.80
CA TYR A 398 -14.55 1.76 -30.37
C TYR A 398 -13.22 1.14 -30.80
N VAL A 399 -12.27 1.96 -31.24
CA VAL A 399 -10.91 1.51 -31.54
C VAL A 399 -10.25 1.03 -30.25
N GLY A 400 -9.75 -0.22 -30.28
CA GLY A 400 -9.14 -0.84 -29.09
C GLY A 400 -10.14 -1.48 -28.14
N ALA A 401 -11.41 -1.68 -28.55
CA ALA A 401 -12.39 -2.42 -27.77
C ALA A 401 -11.91 -3.84 -27.45
N LEU A 402 -12.12 -4.27 -26.20
CA LEU A 402 -11.77 -5.60 -25.70
C LEU A 402 -12.97 -6.20 -24.97
N PRO A 403 -13.11 -7.54 -24.96
CA PRO A 403 -14.09 -8.20 -24.13
C PRO A 403 -13.82 -7.95 -22.65
N GLY A 404 -14.88 -8.03 -21.82
CA GLY A 404 -14.78 -7.90 -20.38
C GLY A 404 -13.94 -8.99 -19.73
N ARG A 405 -13.52 -8.74 -18.50
CA ARG A 405 -12.67 -9.66 -17.72
C ARG A 405 -13.32 -11.04 -17.52
N ILE A 406 -14.64 -11.10 -17.40
CA ILE A 406 -15.39 -12.37 -17.24
C ILE A 406 -15.26 -13.22 -18.51
N VAL A 407 -15.58 -12.65 -19.65
CA VAL A 407 -15.50 -13.32 -20.96
C VAL A 407 -14.05 -13.67 -21.32
N SER A 408 -13.12 -12.76 -21.03
CA SER A 408 -11.68 -13.03 -21.20
C SER A 408 -11.20 -14.17 -20.31
N GLY A 409 -11.77 -14.29 -19.11
CA GLY A 409 -11.54 -15.40 -18.19
C GLY A 409 -12.05 -16.73 -18.74
N LEU A 410 -13.26 -16.78 -19.30
CA LEU A 410 -13.80 -17.96 -19.97
C LEU A 410 -12.93 -18.40 -21.15
N ARG A 411 -12.53 -17.45 -21.99
CA ARG A 411 -11.63 -17.71 -23.12
C ARG A 411 -10.31 -18.31 -22.66
N SER A 412 -9.72 -17.76 -21.60
CA SER A 412 -8.48 -18.27 -21.03
C SER A 412 -8.62 -19.66 -20.41
N ALA A 413 -9.76 -19.96 -19.80
CA ALA A 413 -10.06 -21.28 -19.23
C ALA A 413 -10.23 -22.36 -20.31
N GLY A 414 -10.79 -21.99 -21.47
CA GLY A 414 -11.10 -22.89 -22.58
C GLY A 414 -12.22 -23.91 -22.28
N VAL A 415 -12.97 -23.71 -21.18
CA VAL A 415 -14.12 -24.51 -20.76
C VAL A 415 -15.22 -23.59 -20.21
N LYS A 416 -16.48 -24.01 -20.31
CA LYS A 416 -17.67 -23.28 -19.88
C LYS A 416 -17.83 -23.26 -18.34
N ASN A 417 -17.33 -24.29 -17.66
CA ASN A 417 -17.51 -24.54 -16.23
C ASN A 417 -16.23 -24.36 -15.38
N PRO A 418 -15.43 -23.29 -15.58
CA PRO A 418 -14.24 -23.06 -14.76
C PRO A 418 -14.59 -22.65 -13.34
N LEU A 419 -13.61 -22.68 -12.45
CA LEU A 419 -13.65 -21.92 -11.21
C LEU A 419 -13.05 -20.53 -11.44
N MET A 420 -13.83 -19.48 -11.19
CA MET A 420 -13.39 -18.08 -11.28
C MET A 420 -13.28 -17.46 -9.90
N LEU A 421 -12.08 -17.08 -9.51
CA LEU A 421 -11.83 -16.31 -8.30
C LEU A 421 -11.93 -14.81 -8.59
N LEU A 422 -12.91 -14.17 -7.97
CA LEU A 422 -13.07 -12.71 -7.94
C LEU A 422 -12.28 -12.15 -6.74
N ASP A 423 -11.05 -11.75 -6.98
CA ASP A 423 -10.12 -11.39 -5.91
C ASP A 423 -10.17 -9.89 -5.60
N GLU A 424 -10.14 -9.55 -4.30
CA GLU A 424 -10.18 -8.17 -3.78
C GLU A 424 -11.47 -7.40 -4.14
N ILE A 425 -12.65 -8.05 -3.93
CA ILE A 425 -13.96 -7.44 -4.21
C ILE A 425 -14.26 -6.21 -3.33
N ASP A 426 -13.64 -6.12 -2.16
CA ASP A 426 -13.70 -5.01 -1.22
C ASP A 426 -12.98 -3.74 -1.70
N LYS A 427 -12.15 -3.85 -2.75
CA LYS A 427 -11.36 -2.74 -3.28
C LYS A 427 -11.92 -2.15 -4.57
N MET A 428 -13.14 -2.49 -4.91
CA MET A 428 -13.85 -1.86 -6.02
C MET A 428 -14.27 -0.46 -5.64
N SER A 429 -14.09 0.49 -6.53
CA SER A 429 -14.57 1.87 -6.36
C SER A 429 -15.68 2.16 -7.37
N SER A 430 -16.73 2.85 -6.91
CA SER A 430 -17.74 3.42 -7.79
C SER A 430 -17.31 4.85 -8.16
N ASP A 431 -17.02 5.08 -9.44
CA ASP A 431 -16.81 6.43 -9.98
C ASP A 431 -18.03 6.85 -10.83
N TYR A 432 -18.10 8.13 -11.19
CA TYR A 432 -19.14 8.74 -12.05
C TYR A 432 -19.34 8.07 -13.43
N LYS A 433 -18.54 7.08 -13.81
CA LYS A 433 -18.54 6.43 -15.13
C LYS A 433 -19.26 5.07 -15.19
N GLY A 434 -19.81 4.58 -14.11
CA GLY A 434 -20.52 3.30 -14.07
C GLY A 434 -20.46 2.62 -12.71
N ASP A 435 -21.44 1.79 -12.43
CA ASP A 435 -21.51 1.00 -11.19
C ASP A 435 -20.96 -0.40 -11.42
N THR A 436 -19.69 -0.60 -11.11
CA THR A 436 -19.01 -1.89 -11.21
C THR A 436 -19.71 -2.97 -10.38
N ALA A 437 -20.31 -2.59 -9.24
CA ALA A 437 -21.05 -3.51 -8.39
C ALA A 437 -22.33 -4.01 -9.09
N SER A 438 -23.06 -3.13 -9.79
CA SER A 438 -24.23 -3.53 -10.58
C SER A 438 -23.88 -4.49 -11.72
N ALA A 439 -22.72 -4.29 -12.39
CA ALA A 439 -22.26 -5.23 -13.40
C ALA A 439 -21.96 -6.62 -12.83
N LEU A 440 -21.36 -6.68 -11.63
CA LEU A 440 -21.11 -7.95 -10.95
C LEU A 440 -22.39 -8.61 -10.43
N LEU A 441 -23.40 -7.84 -10.05
CA LEU A 441 -24.69 -8.40 -9.64
C LEU A 441 -25.30 -9.27 -10.76
N GLU A 442 -25.24 -8.83 -12.02
CA GLU A 442 -25.74 -9.64 -13.16
C GLU A 442 -24.90 -10.93 -13.35
N VAL A 443 -23.57 -10.85 -13.16
CA VAL A 443 -22.67 -12.01 -13.26
C VAL A 443 -22.96 -13.04 -12.17
N LEU A 444 -23.25 -12.57 -10.96
CA LEU A 444 -23.39 -13.39 -9.77
C LEU A 444 -24.84 -13.81 -9.47
N ASP A 445 -25.81 -13.25 -10.18
CA ASP A 445 -27.21 -13.59 -10.01
C ASP A 445 -27.54 -14.87 -10.80
N ALA A 446 -27.86 -15.96 -10.12
CA ALA A 446 -28.20 -17.25 -10.74
C ALA A 446 -29.41 -17.17 -11.70
N GLU A 447 -30.35 -16.23 -11.50
CA GLU A 447 -31.49 -16.04 -12.38
C GLU A 447 -31.13 -15.33 -13.69
N GLN A 448 -30.08 -14.51 -13.69
CA GLN A 448 -29.68 -13.64 -14.82
C GLN A 448 -28.40 -14.10 -15.53
N ASN A 449 -27.50 -14.78 -14.83
CA ASN A 449 -26.15 -15.09 -15.32
C ASN A 449 -26.15 -16.08 -16.51
N ASN A 450 -27.23 -16.84 -16.71
CA ASN A 450 -27.40 -17.73 -17.87
C ASN A 450 -27.57 -16.98 -19.20
N LYS A 451 -27.77 -15.66 -19.16
CA LYS A 451 -27.89 -14.76 -20.32
C LYS A 451 -27.02 -13.52 -20.20
N PHE A 452 -25.90 -13.65 -19.53
CA PHE A 452 -24.97 -12.54 -19.38
C PHE A 452 -24.57 -11.95 -20.74
N ARG A 453 -24.60 -10.63 -20.88
CA ARG A 453 -24.23 -9.93 -22.10
C ARG A 453 -23.00 -9.07 -21.92
N ASP A 454 -21.93 -9.50 -22.54
CA ASP A 454 -20.74 -8.68 -22.72
C ASP A 454 -20.96 -7.71 -23.90
N HIS A 455 -20.58 -6.45 -23.74
CA HIS A 455 -20.78 -5.41 -24.77
C HIS A 455 -19.91 -5.61 -26.01
N TYR A 456 -18.80 -6.34 -25.90
CA TYR A 456 -17.96 -6.69 -27.04
C TYR A 456 -18.53 -7.88 -27.78
N VAL A 457 -18.90 -8.93 -27.09
CA VAL A 457 -19.41 -10.18 -27.65
C VAL A 457 -20.82 -10.01 -28.22
N GLU A 458 -21.68 -9.23 -27.57
CA GLU A 458 -23.08 -8.95 -27.94
C GLU A 458 -24.01 -10.18 -28.01
N LEU A 459 -23.48 -11.37 -27.72
CA LEU A 459 -24.26 -12.61 -27.62
C LEU A 459 -24.44 -12.98 -26.14
N PRO A 460 -25.55 -13.65 -25.78
CA PRO A 460 -25.70 -14.14 -24.42
C PRO A 460 -24.69 -15.25 -24.14
N VAL A 461 -23.93 -15.10 -23.09
CA VAL A 461 -22.97 -16.06 -22.57
C VAL A 461 -23.53 -16.67 -21.31
N ASP A 462 -23.61 -18.01 -21.28
CA ASP A 462 -24.13 -18.74 -20.13
C ASP A 462 -23.01 -18.92 -19.07
N LEU A 463 -23.19 -18.29 -17.91
CA LEU A 463 -22.29 -18.36 -16.77
C LEU A 463 -22.81 -19.30 -15.66
N SER A 464 -23.94 -19.98 -15.85
CA SER A 464 -24.60 -20.77 -14.80
C SER A 464 -23.78 -21.96 -14.30
N GLU A 465 -22.85 -22.46 -15.11
CA GLU A 465 -21.97 -23.58 -14.74
C GLU A 465 -20.62 -23.10 -14.16
N VAL A 466 -20.35 -21.80 -14.19
CA VAL A 466 -19.14 -21.23 -13.59
C VAL A 466 -19.22 -21.30 -12.08
N LEU A 467 -18.17 -21.78 -11.42
CA LEU A 467 -18.05 -21.72 -9.97
C LEU A 467 -17.36 -20.41 -9.57
N PHE A 468 -18.16 -19.46 -9.10
CA PHE A 468 -17.61 -18.21 -8.60
C PHE A 468 -17.22 -18.31 -7.13
N ILE A 469 -16.03 -17.86 -6.80
CA ILE A 469 -15.54 -17.66 -5.43
C ILE A 469 -15.07 -16.22 -5.35
N ALA A 470 -15.48 -15.50 -4.32
CA ALA A 470 -15.01 -14.14 -4.05
C ALA A 470 -13.98 -14.12 -2.92
N SER A 471 -13.10 -13.13 -2.89
CA SER A 471 -12.22 -12.87 -1.76
C SER A 471 -12.26 -11.39 -1.37
N ALA A 472 -12.25 -11.11 -0.07
CA ALA A 472 -12.19 -9.76 0.49
C ALA A 472 -11.28 -9.71 1.72
N ASN A 473 -10.78 -8.53 2.06
CA ASN A 473 -10.06 -8.34 3.30
C ASN A 473 -10.96 -7.78 4.41
N SER A 474 -11.99 -7.00 4.04
CA SER A 474 -12.94 -6.36 4.95
C SER A 474 -14.37 -6.61 4.47
N LEU A 475 -15.24 -7.04 5.38
CA LEU A 475 -16.66 -7.24 5.10
C LEU A 475 -17.40 -5.91 4.91
N GLY A 476 -17.00 -4.87 5.66
CA GLY A 476 -17.66 -3.57 5.63
C GLY A 476 -17.50 -2.82 4.30
N ASP A 477 -16.44 -3.12 3.54
CA ASP A 477 -16.14 -2.46 2.27
C ASP A 477 -16.81 -3.17 1.06
N ILE A 478 -17.46 -4.31 1.28
CA ILE A 478 -18.23 -5.00 0.24
C ILE A 478 -19.59 -4.30 0.08
N PRO A 479 -19.97 -3.89 -1.15
CA PRO A 479 -21.28 -3.32 -1.39
C PRO A 479 -22.42 -4.21 -0.90
N GLY A 480 -23.39 -3.63 -0.16
CA GLY A 480 -24.50 -4.37 0.46
C GLY A 480 -25.21 -5.35 -0.47
N PRO A 481 -25.65 -4.94 -1.68
CA PRO A 481 -26.36 -5.84 -2.61
C PRO A 481 -25.54 -7.05 -3.06
N LEU A 482 -24.21 -6.94 -3.12
CA LEU A 482 -23.33 -8.08 -3.43
C LEU A 482 -23.20 -9.00 -2.21
N ARG A 483 -23.05 -8.42 -1.03
CA ARG A 483 -22.93 -9.17 0.22
C ARG A 483 -24.13 -10.06 0.50
N ASP A 484 -25.32 -9.56 0.21
CA ASP A 484 -26.59 -10.31 0.44
C ASP A 484 -26.73 -11.56 -0.45
N ARG A 485 -25.91 -11.68 -1.51
CA ARG A 485 -25.89 -12.84 -2.42
C ARG A 485 -24.75 -13.80 -2.16
N MET A 486 -23.92 -13.53 -1.17
CA MET A 486 -22.72 -14.30 -0.86
C MET A 486 -22.84 -15.03 0.47
N GLU A 487 -22.38 -16.25 0.50
CA GLU A 487 -22.11 -16.96 1.74
C GLU A 487 -20.73 -16.52 2.27
N ILE A 488 -20.74 -15.79 3.37
CA ILE A 488 -19.51 -15.26 3.97
C ILE A 488 -18.84 -16.34 4.80
N ILE A 489 -17.59 -16.66 4.46
CA ILE A 489 -16.74 -17.56 5.25
C ILE A 489 -15.57 -16.73 5.79
N GLU A 490 -15.53 -16.54 7.09
CA GLU A 490 -14.47 -15.79 7.73
C GLU A 490 -13.19 -16.63 7.87
N VAL A 491 -12.10 -16.10 7.34
CA VAL A 491 -10.76 -16.68 7.41
C VAL A 491 -9.98 -15.90 8.46
N SER A 492 -9.85 -16.47 9.64
CA SER A 492 -9.19 -15.85 10.79
C SER A 492 -7.66 -15.80 10.64
N SER A 493 -7.02 -15.06 11.56
CA SER A 493 -5.56 -15.01 11.71
C SER A 493 -4.98 -16.38 12.09
N TYR A 494 -3.77 -16.66 11.64
CA TYR A 494 -3.02 -17.85 12.06
C TYR A 494 -2.36 -17.68 13.42
N THR A 495 -2.36 -18.75 14.24
CA THR A 495 -1.55 -18.85 15.43
C THR A 495 -0.06 -18.99 15.10
N GLU A 496 0.85 -18.81 16.08
CA GLU A 496 2.28 -19.04 15.85
C GLU A 496 2.58 -20.50 15.45
N ASN A 497 1.83 -21.45 16.00
CA ASN A 497 1.99 -22.86 15.69
C ASN A 497 1.52 -23.18 14.27
N GLU A 498 0.36 -22.66 13.84
CA GLU A 498 -0.13 -22.78 12.47
C GLU A 498 0.87 -22.16 11.48
N LYS A 499 1.41 -20.95 11.78
CA LYS A 499 2.45 -20.34 10.94
C LYS A 499 3.73 -21.17 10.85
N LEU A 500 4.12 -21.82 11.95
CA LEU A 500 5.29 -22.72 11.95
C LEU A 500 5.06 -23.91 11.04
N HIS A 501 3.90 -24.57 11.13
CA HIS A 501 3.54 -25.71 10.27
C HIS A 501 3.46 -25.28 8.80
N ILE A 502 2.74 -24.20 8.48
CA ILE A 502 2.67 -23.64 7.13
C ILE A 502 4.07 -23.32 6.59
N ALA A 503 4.95 -22.79 7.42
CA ALA A 503 6.32 -22.50 7.01
C ALA A 503 7.10 -23.78 6.64
N LYS A 504 6.97 -24.84 7.43
CA LYS A 504 7.69 -26.11 7.25
C LYS A 504 7.15 -26.89 6.05
N ASP A 505 5.83 -27.01 5.97
CA ASP A 505 5.17 -27.92 5.04
C ASP A 505 5.05 -27.32 3.63
N HIS A 506 4.99 -25.97 3.53
CA HIS A 506 4.73 -25.31 2.24
C HIS A 506 5.73 -24.20 1.87
N LEU A 507 6.04 -23.26 2.81
CA LEU A 507 6.78 -22.05 2.41
C LEU A 507 8.26 -22.31 2.18
N ILE A 508 8.90 -23.16 3.00
CA ILE A 508 10.34 -23.46 2.87
C ILE A 508 10.60 -24.13 1.54
N GLU A 509 9.89 -25.20 1.21
CA GLU A 509 10.08 -25.94 -0.04
C GLU A 509 9.86 -25.01 -1.26
N LYS A 510 8.78 -24.25 -1.26
CA LYS A 510 8.46 -23.26 -2.29
C LYS A 510 9.59 -22.25 -2.48
N GLN A 511 10.14 -21.71 -1.37
CA GLN A 511 11.19 -20.71 -1.43
C GLN A 511 12.55 -21.30 -1.79
N LEU A 512 12.85 -22.52 -1.38
CA LEU A 512 14.05 -23.25 -1.81
C LEU A 512 14.04 -23.46 -3.32
N ALA A 513 12.96 -24.01 -3.87
CA ALA A 513 12.78 -24.20 -5.31
C ALA A 513 12.91 -22.89 -6.10
N LYS A 514 12.27 -21.83 -5.61
CA LYS A 514 12.31 -20.50 -6.26
C LYS A 514 13.70 -19.87 -6.30
N ASN A 515 14.55 -20.16 -5.32
CA ASN A 515 15.88 -19.57 -5.20
C ASN A 515 17.02 -20.56 -5.62
N GLY A 516 16.69 -21.72 -6.17
CA GLY A 516 17.66 -22.69 -6.67
C GLY A 516 18.52 -23.35 -5.58
N VAL A 517 17.99 -23.46 -4.36
CA VAL A 517 18.66 -24.06 -3.21
C VAL A 517 17.94 -25.36 -2.83
N THR A 518 18.70 -26.40 -2.50
CA THR A 518 18.12 -27.67 -2.08
C THR A 518 17.97 -27.77 -0.56
N SER A 519 17.08 -28.66 -0.09
CA SER A 519 16.90 -28.96 1.33
C SER A 519 18.14 -29.59 2.01
N GLN A 520 19.08 -30.09 1.22
CA GLN A 520 20.37 -30.60 1.71
C GLN A 520 21.37 -29.46 1.96
N GLN A 521 21.27 -28.37 1.18
CA GLN A 521 22.14 -27.22 1.26
C GLN A 521 21.72 -26.22 2.33
N LEU A 522 20.40 -26.02 2.53
CA LEU A 522 19.88 -25.10 3.52
C LEU A 522 18.89 -25.78 4.46
N LYS A 523 19.16 -25.71 5.77
CA LYS A 523 18.23 -26.15 6.81
C LYS A 523 17.93 -25.00 7.76
N ILE A 524 16.65 -24.74 8.02
CA ILE A 524 16.18 -23.73 8.98
C ILE A 524 15.60 -24.48 10.18
N SER A 525 16.06 -24.19 11.38
CA SER A 525 15.57 -24.86 12.60
C SER A 525 14.21 -24.29 13.03
N ASP A 526 13.42 -25.11 13.74
CA ASP A 526 12.12 -24.70 14.29
C ASP A 526 12.24 -23.46 15.19
N LYS A 527 13.31 -23.39 16.00
CA LYS A 527 13.58 -22.20 16.82
C LYS A 527 13.80 -20.96 15.97
N ALA A 528 14.58 -21.07 14.89
CA ALA A 528 14.77 -19.93 13.98
C ALA A 528 13.46 -19.50 13.32
N LEU A 529 12.60 -20.45 12.93
CA LEU A 529 11.28 -20.12 12.37
C LEU A 529 10.38 -19.41 13.39
N ARG A 530 10.33 -19.88 14.64
CA ARG A 530 9.60 -19.20 15.71
C ARG A 530 10.16 -17.79 15.95
N ASP A 531 11.47 -17.65 15.97
CA ASP A 531 12.12 -16.33 16.13
C ASP A 531 11.79 -15.40 14.93
N VAL A 532 11.70 -15.94 13.68
CA VAL A 532 11.26 -15.17 12.52
C VAL A 532 9.80 -14.72 12.67
N ILE A 533 8.92 -15.61 13.10
CA ILE A 533 7.51 -15.31 13.31
C ILE A 533 7.35 -14.20 14.35
N SER A 534 8.00 -14.34 15.52
CA SER A 534 7.81 -13.46 16.65
C SER A 534 8.55 -12.12 16.55
N PHE A 535 9.75 -12.09 15.93
CA PHE A 535 10.63 -10.92 15.97
C PHE A 535 10.84 -10.22 14.63
N TYR A 536 10.52 -10.87 13.49
CA TYR A 536 10.76 -10.31 12.15
C TYR A 536 9.49 -10.13 11.33
N THR A 537 8.36 -10.67 11.82
CA THR A 537 7.04 -10.48 11.19
C THR A 537 5.99 -10.03 12.22
N ARG A 538 5.08 -9.17 11.79
CA ARG A 538 3.89 -8.76 12.57
C ARG A 538 2.73 -8.71 11.59
N GLU A 539 2.05 -9.86 11.44
CA GLU A 539 1.00 -10.03 10.45
C GLU A 539 0.01 -11.12 10.86
N ALA A 540 -1.24 -11.00 10.42
CA ALA A 540 -2.27 -12.01 10.63
C ALA A 540 -2.02 -13.30 9.83
N GLY A 541 -1.52 -13.16 8.61
CA GLY A 541 -1.20 -14.27 7.70
C GLY A 541 0.27 -14.66 7.68
N VAL A 542 0.76 -15.11 6.51
CA VAL A 542 2.13 -15.63 6.30
C VAL A 542 2.89 -14.98 5.14
N ARG A 543 2.41 -13.87 4.55
CA ARG A 543 3.10 -13.20 3.44
C ARG A 543 4.45 -12.60 3.84
N GLY A 544 4.54 -11.99 5.01
CA GLY A 544 5.78 -11.47 5.57
C GLY A 544 6.74 -12.59 5.90
N LEU A 545 6.24 -13.67 6.51
CA LEU A 545 7.00 -14.88 6.83
C LEU A 545 7.61 -15.50 5.55
N GLU A 546 6.82 -15.65 4.48
CA GLU A 546 7.29 -16.11 3.18
C GLU A 546 8.41 -15.22 2.63
N ARG A 547 8.28 -13.90 2.74
CA ARG A 547 9.32 -12.94 2.31
C ARG A 547 10.61 -13.09 3.11
N ARG A 548 10.51 -13.31 4.45
CA ARG A 548 11.69 -13.50 5.31
C ARG A 548 12.38 -14.83 5.04
N ILE A 549 11.62 -15.92 4.84
CA ILE A 549 12.19 -17.21 4.41
C ILE A 549 12.88 -17.04 3.05
N GLY A 550 12.26 -16.34 2.09
CA GLY A 550 12.88 -16.04 0.80
C GLY A 550 14.15 -15.18 0.91
N GLU A 551 14.23 -14.27 1.88
CA GLU A 551 15.45 -13.50 2.16
C GLU A 551 16.58 -14.39 2.69
N ILE A 552 16.27 -15.31 3.60
CA ILE A 552 17.22 -16.32 4.08
C ILE A 552 17.72 -17.18 2.93
N CYS A 553 16.80 -17.69 2.08
CA CYS A 553 17.15 -18.51 0.92
C CYS A 553 18.06 -17.78 -0.07
N ARG A 554 17.79 -16.50 -0.36
CA ARG A 554 18.64 -15.68 -1.25
C ARG A 554 20.05 -15.48 -0.70
N LYS A 555 20.18 -15.17 0.58
CA LYS A 555 21.49 -14.99 1.21
C LYS A 555 22.26 -16.32 1.28
N ALA A 556 21.55 -17.40 1.52
CA ALA A 556 22.13 -18.76 1.48
C ALA A 556 22.60 -19.11 0.07
N ALA A 557 21.76 -18.87 -0.95
CA ALA A 557 22.11 -19.10 -2.36
C ALA A 557 23.38 -18.34 -2.76
N ARG A 558 23.49 -17.08 -2.34
CA ARG A 558 24.67 -16.25 -2.58
C ARG A 558 25.94 -16.87 -1.96
N ARG A 559 25.91 -17.22 -0.68
CA ARG A 559 27.08 -17.82 0.03
C ARG A 559 27.52 -19.15 -0.60
N ILE A 560 26.54 -19.97 -1.03
CA ILE A 560 26.80 -21.21 -1.72
C ILE A 560 27.43 -20.96 -3.10
N TYR A 561 26.92 -20.01 -3.86
CA TYR A 561 27.42 -19.65 -5.19
C TYR A 561 28.83 -19.04 -5.15
N GLU A 562 29.12 -18.21 -4.12
CA GLU A 562 30.43 -17.64 -3.87
C GLU A 562 31.45 -18.68 -3.35
N GLY A 563 31.02 -19.91 -3.06
CA GLY A 563 31.89 -21.00 -2.60
C GLY A 563 32.29 -20.90 -1.14
N GLU A 564 31.65 -20.06 -0.35
CA GLU A 564 31.97 -19.91 1.09
C GLU A 564 31.60 -21.16 1.88
N THR A 565 30.55 -21.88 1.50
CA THR A 565 30.09 -23.09 2.17
C THR A 565 29.14 -23.89 1.28
N GLU A 566 29.19 -25.24 1.42
CA GLU A 566 28.27 -26.12 0.71
C GLU A 566 26.93 -26.33 1.45
N LYS A 567 26.93 -26.15 2.77
CA LYS A 567 25.75 -26.39 3.62
C LYS A 567 25.60 -25.31 4.66
N ILE A 568 24.40 -24.79 4.77
CA ILE A 568 24.05 -23.73 5.73
C ILE A 568 22.96 -24.22 6.68
N ARG A 569 23.19 -24.02 7.97
CA ARG A 569 22.16 -24.24 9.00
C ARG A 569 21.81 -22.93 9.68
N VAL A 570 20.57 -22.52 9.52
CA VAL A 570 20.03 -21.31 10.17
C VAL A 570 19.39 -21.70 11.50
N SER A 571 19.86 -21.07 12.56
CA SER A 571 19.41 -21.22 13.94
C SER A 571 19.07 -19.87 14.52
N GLY A 572 18.44 -19.81 15.70
CA GLY A 572 18.17 -18.52 16.36
C GLY A 572 19.41 -17.68 16.62
N ASN A 573 20.58 -18.31 16.81
CA ASN A 573 21.82 -17.60 17.15
C ASN A 573 22.47 -16.87 15.98
N ASN A 574 22.27 -17.34 14.74
CA ASN A 574 22.85 -16.76 13.53
C ASN A 574 21.79 -16.08 12.63
N LEU A 575 20.56 -15.96 13.10
CA LEU A 575 19.46 -15.41 12.33
C LEU A 575 19.69 -13.92 11.96
N GLU A 576 20.39 -13.19 12.82
CA GLU A 576 20.72 -11.78 12.57
C GLU A 576 21.66 -11.60 11.36
N GLU A 577 22.49 -12.57 11.02
CA GLU A 577 23.32 -12.52 9.81
C GLU A 577 22.47 -12.53 8.54
N PHE A 578 21.32 -13.21 8.59
CA PHE A 578 20.41 -13.35 7.46
C PHE A 578 19.35 -12.25 7.39
N LEU A 579 18.80 -11.80 8.51
CA LEU A 579 17.66 -10.89 8.55
C LEU A 579 17.96 -9.52 9.20
N GLY A 580 19.19 -9.36 9.72
CA GLY A 580 19.55 -8.17 10.51
C GLY A 580 18.95 -8.22 11.92
N LYS A 581 19.02 -7.11 12.64
CA LYS A 581 18.47 -7.02 14.00
C LYS A 581 16.96 -7.25 14.04
N PRO A 582 16.43 -7.88 15.12
CA PRO A 582 15.00 -8.03 15.32
C PRO A 582 14.25 -6.71 15.19
N LYS A 583 13.16 -6.73 14.43
CA LYS A 583 12.35 -5.53 14.15
C LYS A 583 11.27 -5.30 15.19
N TYR A 584 10.76 -6.37 15.75
CA TYR A 584 9.66 -6.34 16.72
C TYR A 584 10.14 -6.88 18.05
N ARG A 585 9.61 -6.32 19.11
CA ARG A 585 9.74 -6.85 20.46
C ARG A 585 8.42 -7.51 20.81
N GLN A 586 8.46 -8.61 21.56
CA GLN A 586 7.24 -9.16 22.11
C GLN A 586 6.68 -8.17 23.15
N ASP A 587 5.40 -7.89 23.05
CA ASP A 587 4.66 -7.22 24.11
C ASP A 587 4.73 -8.15 25.34
N LYS A 588 5.24 -7.66 26.43
CA LYS A 588 5.31 -8.42 27.69
C LYS A 588 4.36 -7.79 28.68
N LYS A 589 3.77 -8.62 29.55
CA LYS A 589 3.02 -8.12 30.72
C LYS A 589 3.91 -7.18 31.53
N ASN A 590 3.29 -6.25 32.25
CA ASN A 590 4.00 -5.36 33.15
C ASN A 590 4.69 -6.19 34.23
N LYS A 591 5.79 -5.72 34.78
CA LYS A 591 6.56 -6.46 35.77
C LYS A 591 5.91 -6.41 37.19
N GLU A 592 5.21 -5.32 37.45
CA GLU A 592 4.63 -4.98 38.75
C GLU A 592 3.21 -4.47 38.54
N ASP A 593 2.42 -4.54 39.60
CA ASP A 593 1.08 -3.99 39.65
C ASP A 593 1.17 -2.48 39.80
N GLU A 594 0.55 -1.74 38.88
CA GLU A 594 0.73 -0.30 38.77
C GLU A 594 -0.59 0.45 38.85
N VAL A 595 -0.52 1.69 39.39
CA VAL A 595 -1.66 2.59 39.47
C VAL A 595 -1.83 3.35 38.14
N GLY A 596 -3.06 3.37 37.63
CA GLY A 596 -3.38 4.11 36.41
C GLY A 596 -2.89 3.47 35.12
N ILE A 597 -2.27 2.29 35.18
CA ILE A 597 -1.81 1.54 34.02
C ILE A 597 -2.60 0.26 33.86
N VAL A 598 -3.27 0.10 32.71
CA VAL A 598 -4.13 -1.07 32.46
C VAL A 598 -3.93 -1.57 31.04
N ARG A 599 -3.96 -2.87 30.87
CA ARG A 599 -3.76 -3.52 29.58
C ARG A 599 -5.08 -3.95 28.94
N GLY A 600 -5.40 -3.33 27.82
CA GLY A 600 -6.52 -3.70 26.97
C GLY A 600 -6.09 -4.60 25.81
N LEU A 601 -7.08 -5.12 25.10
CA LEU A 601 -6.90 -5.93 23.90
C LEU A 601 -7.58 -5.28 22.70
N ALA A 602 -6.87 -5.14 21.61
CA ALA A 602 -7.38 -4.60 20.36
C ALA A 602 -7.14 -5.56 19.20
N TRP A 603 -7.91 -5.37 18.17
CA TRP A 603 -7.75 -6.06 16.88
C TRP A 603 -7.41 -5.04 15.81
N THR A 604 -6.50 -5.41 14.92
CA THR A 604 -6.05 -4.62 13.77
C THR A 604 -5.98 -5.50 12.53
N SER A 605 -5.83 -4.89 11.36
CA SER A 605 -5.65 -5.62 10.09
C SER A 605 -4.41 -6.54 10.06
N VAL A 606 -3.48 -6.37 11.01
CA VAL A 606 -2.29 -7.22 11.15
C VAL A 606 -2.41 -8.26 12.26
N GLY A 607 -3.55 -8.33 12.94
CA GLY A 607 -3.84 -9.28 14.02
C GLY A 607 -4.18 -8.59 15.34
N GLY A 608 -4.26 -9.37 16.42
CA GLY A 608 -4.48 -8.86 17.76
C GLY A 608 -3.23 -8.18 18.32
N VAL A 609 -3.45 -7.15 19.13
CA VAL A 609 -2.40 -6.42 19.86
C VAL A 609 -2.85 -6.12 21.28
N THR A 610 -1.91 -6.01 22.21
CA THR A 610 -2.20 -5.45 23.52
C THR A 610 -2.08 -3.93 23.47
N LEU A 611 -2.97 -3.24 24.19
CA LEU A 611 -2.94 -1.79 24.34
C LEU A 611 -2.65 -1.46 25.80
N GLU A 612 -1.56 -0.77 26.04
CA GLU A 612 -1.33 -0.17 27.35
C GLU A 612 -2.08 1.16 27.43
N ILE A 613 -2.89 1.33 28.46
CA ILE A 613 -3.62 2.56 28.73
C ILE A 613 -3.08 3.16 29.99
N GLU A 614 -2.54 4.35 29.90
CA GLU A 614 -1.96 5.11 30.98
C GLU A 614 -2.89 6.26 31.36
N VAL A 615 -3.16 6.42 32.63
CA VAL A 615 -3.97 7.54 33.15
C VAL A 615 -3.21 8.27 34.22
N ASN A 616 -3.14 9.57 34.06
CA ASN A 616 -2.59 10.47 35.08
C ASN A 616 -3.64 11.48 35.51
N VAL A 617 -3.62 11.80 36.81
CA VAL A 617 -4.51 12.78 37.44
C VAL A 617 -3.67 13.98 37.84
N LEU A 618 -4.05 15.15 37.38
CA LEU A 618 -3.33 16.40 37.58
C LEU A 618 -4.25 17.46 38.21
N PRO A 619 -3.77 18.36 39.04
CA PRO A 619 -4.55 19.52 39.46
C PRO A 619 -5.02 20.31 38.22
N GLY A 620 -6.31 20.61 38.13
CA GLY A 620 -6.85 21.24 36.94
C GLY A 620 -8.26 21.78 37.14
N LYS A 621 -9.02 21.81 36.05
CA LYS A 621 -10.39 22.38 35.97
C LYS A 621 -11.45 21.34 35.61
N GLY A 622 -11.13 20.05 35.67
CA GLY A 622 -12.04 18.97 35.34
C GLY A 622 -12.02 18.57 33.85
N GLU A 623 -10.94 18.85 33.16
CA GLU A 623 -10.81 18.47 31.75
C GLU A 623 -10.43 16.99 31.58
N LEU A 624 -11.03 16.34 30.56
CA LEU A 624 -10.62 15.02 30.09
C LEU A 624 -9.71 15.20 28.88
N VAL A 625 -8.39 15.02 29.09
CA VAL A 625 -7.38 15.11 28.05
C VAL A 625 -7.15 13.72 27.46
N LEU A 626 -7.24 13.59 26.15
CA LEU A 626 -7.07 12.33 25.44
C LEU A 626 -5.92 12.45 24.43
N SER A 627 -4.95 11.55 24.51
CA SER A 627 -3.81 11.53 23.60
C SER A 627 -3.49 10.11 23.10
N GLY A 628 -2.75 9.99 21.98
CA GLY A 628 -2.40 8.71 21.35
C GLY A 628 -3.09 8.44 20.01
N LYS A 629 -3.51 9.49 19.27
CA LYS A 629 -4.24 9.40 17.98
C LYS A 629 -5.51 8.54 18.06
N LEU A 630 -6.35 8.84 19.06
CA LEU A 630 -7.62 8.16 19.25
C LEU A 630 -8.66 8.66 18.22
N GLY A 631 -9.36 7.73 17.59
CA GLY A 631 -10.52 8.01 16.74
C GLY A 631 -11.74 8.44 17.58
N ASP A 632 -12.80 8.87 16.89
CA ASP A 632 -13.95 9.49 17.56
C ASP A 632 -14.75 8.49 18.40
N VAL A 633 -14.88 7.23 17.96
CA VAL A 633 -15.54 6.17 18.72
C VAL A 633 -14.79 5.89 20.05
N MET A 634 -13.47 5.86 20.00
CA MET A 634 -12.66 5.63 21.18
C MET A 634 -12.71 6.82 22.16
N LYS A 635 -12.78 8.06 21.67
CA LYS A 635 -12.99 9.26 22.49
C LYS A 635 -14.36 9.25 23.15
N GLU A 636 -15.41 8.82 22.45
CA GLU A 636 -16.75 8.66 23.01
C GLU A 636 -16.76 7.60 24.09
N SER A 637 -16.11 6.48 23.87
CA SER A 637 -15.97 5.40 24.84
C SER A 637 -15.25 5.86 26.13
N ALA A 638 -14.22 6.70 26.02
CA ALA A 638 -13.56 7.31 27.17
C ALA A 638 -14.51 8.24 27.95
N ARG A 639 -15.34 9.02 27.23
CA ARG A 639 -16.37 9.88 27.87
C ARG A 639 -17.46 9.05 28.59
N ALA A 640 -17.88 7.93 28.01
CA ALA A 640 -18.80 7.00 28.66
C ALA A 640 -18.19 6.41 29.93
N GLY A 641 -16.91 6.01 29.86
CA GLY A 641 -16.15 5.50 31.00
C GLY A 641 -16.07 6.47 32.18
N ILE A 642 -15.64 7.73 31.91
CA ILE A 642 -15.57 8.74 33.00
C ILE A 642 -16.95 9.08 33.55
N SER A 643 -18.01 9.08 32.71
CA SER A 643 -19.37 9.30 33.18
C SER A 643 -19.83 8.21 34.16
N TYR A 644 -19.50 6.95 33.84
CA TYR A 644 -19.75 5.83 34.73
C TYR A 644 -18.97 5.98 36.03
N ILE A 645 -17.67 6.26 36.00
CA ILE A 645 -16.84 6.44 37.19
C ILE A 645 -17.39 7.57 38.09
N ARG A 646 -17.84 8.68 37.52
CA ARG A 646 -18.50 9.75 38.29
C ARG A 646 -19.78 9.27 38.97
N SER A 647 -20.55 8.38 38.35
CA SER A 647 -21.80 7.86 38.93
C SER A 647 -21.59 6.95 40.10
N ILE A 648 -20.45 6.28 40.21
CA ILE A 648 -20.09 5.36 41.32
C ILE A 648 -19.08 5.97 42.29
N SER A 649 -18.79 7.28 42.18
CA SER A 649 -17.76 7.96 42.98
C SER A 649 -17.95 7.82 44.48
N SER A 650 -19.21 7.87 44.96
CA SER A 650 -19.55 7.69 46.38
C SER A 650 -19.16 6.32 46.90
N ASP A 651 -19.29 5.25 46.09
CA ASP A 651 -19.03 3.87 46.51
C ASP A 651 -17.53 3.60 46.76
N TYR A 652 -16.70 4.45 46.13
CA TYR A 652 -15.23 4.38 46.22
C TYR A 652 -14.63 5.52 47.06
N GLY A 653 -15.47 6.31 47.75
CA GLY A 653 -15.01 7.41 48.61
C GLY A 653 -14.38 8.57 47.88
N ILE A 654 -14.70 8.73 46.60
CA ILE A 654 -14.19 9.82 45.76
C ILE A 654 -15.04 11.06 46.02
N ASP A 655 -14.37 12.17 46.41
CA ASP A 655 -15.04 13.47 46.63
C ASP A 655 -15.76 13.90 45.32
N PRO A 656 -17.04 14.28 45.41
CA PRO A 656 -17.77 14.81 44.24
C PRO A 656 -17.08 15.99 43.54
N GLU A 657 -16.34 16.81 44.30
CA GLU A 657 -15.57 17.93 43.76
C GLU A 657 -14.26 17.51 43.06
N PHE A 658 -13.83 16.26 43.23
CA PHE A 658 -12.57 15.75 42.64
C PHE A 658 -12.51 16.01 41.14
N PHE A 659 -13.58 15.66 40.41
CA PHE A 659 -13.68 15.78 38.97
C PHE A 659 -13.81 17.23 38.46
N THR A 660 -13.94 18.20 39.35
CA THR A 660 -13.95 19.63 39.01
C THR A 660 -12.61 20.31 39.34
N LYS A 661 -11.79 19.68 40.17
CA LYS A 661 -10.51 20.19 40.66
C LYS A 661 -9.30 19.49 40.01
N HIS A 662 -9.52 18.38 39.26
CA HIS A 662 -8.46 17.60 38.66
C HIS A 662 -8.77 17.32 37.21
N ASP A 663 -7.75 17.48 36.36
CA ASP A 663 -7.78 17.05 34.96
C ASP A 663 -7.34 15.58 34.91
N ILE A 664 -7.99 14.80 34.07
CA ILE A 664 -7.68 13.39 33.84
C ILE A 664 -7.10 13.26 32.44
N HIS A 665 -5.84 12.85 32.37
CA HIS A 665 -5.15 12.63 31.11
C HIS A 665 -5.06 11.12 30.83
N VAL A 666 -5.76 10.67 29.79
CA VAL A 666 -5.69 9.28 29.30
C VAL A 666 -4.76 9.27 28.08
N HIS A 667 -3.70 8.51 28.17
CA HIS A 667 -2.74 8.31 27.11
C HIS A 667 -2.70 6.85 26.66
N ILE A 668 -2.71 6.63 25.35
CA ILE A 668 -2.47 5.32 24.76
C ILE A 668 -1.20 5.42 23.92
N PRO A 669 -0.08 4.82 24.36
CA PRO A 669 1.20 4.85 23.65
C PRO A 669 1.11 4.35 22.21
N GLU A 670 2.21 4.45 21.45
CA GLU A 670 2.29 4.13 20.00
C GLU A 670 1.47 5.09 19.10
N GLY A 671 1.67 6.39 19.27
CA GLY A 671 0.98 7.45 18.50
C GLY A 671 1.19 7.41 16.98
N ALA A 672 2.02 6.52 16.45
CA ALA A 672 2.20 6.32 15.01
C ALA A 672 1.00 5.60 14.34
N VAL A 673 0.25 4.79 15.10
CA VAL A 673 -0.87 3.99 14.60
C VAL A 673 -2.19 4.62 15.08
N PRO A 674 -3.10 5.02 14.18
CA PRO A 674 -4.44 5.44 14.56
C PRO A 674 -5.18 4.29 15.26
N LYS A 675 -5.90 4.61 16.34
CA LYS A 675 -6.66 3.66 17.14
C LYS A 675 -8.10 4.12 17.21
N ASP A 676 -9.02 3.24 16.81
CA ASP A 676 -10.45 3.52 16.91
C ASP A 676 -11.22 2.24 17.25
N GLY A 677 -12.34 2.40 17.97
CA GLY A 677 -13.22 1.32 18.35
C GLY A 677 -13.68 1.38 19.80
N PRO A 678 -14.87 0.82 20.11
CA PRO A 678 -15.46 0.91 21.43
C PRO A 678 -14.88 -0.10 22.45
N SER A 679 -14.16 -1.13 22.00
CA SER A 679 -13.75 -2.29 22.81
C SER A 679 -12.71 -2.02 23.90
N ALA A 680 -12.12 -0.82 23.95
CA ALA A 680 -11.21 -0.37 25.00
C ALA A 680 -11.94 0.35 26.17
N GLY A 681 -13.25 0.49 26.08
CA GLY A 681 -14.04 1.27 27.04
C GLY A 681 -13.89 0.82 28.49
N ILE A 682 -14.01 -0.47 28.75
CA ILE A 682 -13.84 -1.00 30.12
C ILE A 682 -12.41 -0.82 30.62
N THR A 683 -11.42 -0.89 29.74
CA THR A 683 -10.01 -0.71 30.08
C THR A 683 -9.72 0.74 30.47
N MET A 684 -10.22 1.71 29.68
CA MET A 684 -10.09 3.13 29.99
C MET A 684 -10.80 3.48 31.33
N ALA A 685 -12.01 2.97 31.52
CA ALA A 685 -12.75 3.19 32.75
C ALA A 685 -11.99 2.65 33.97
N LEU A 686 -11.46 1.42 33.91
CA LEU A 686 -10.69 0.85 35.00
C LEU A 686 -9.39 1.63 35.26
N ALA A 687 -8.69 2.06 34.23
CA ALA A 687 -7.48 2.87 34.35
C ALA A 687 -7.76 4.23 35.00
N ILE A 688 -8.87 4.88 34.64
CA ILE A 688 -9.34 6.11 35.29
C ILE A 688 -9.65 5.85 36.76
N LEU A 689 -10.42 4.79 37.09
CA LEU A 689 -10.75 4.48 38.46
C LEU A 689 -9.50 4.17 39.30
N SER A 690 -8.57 3.41 38.77
CA SER A 690 -7.27 3.11 39.39
C SER A 690 -6.50 4.39 39.71
N ALA A 691 -6.36 5.29 38.74
CA ALA A 691 -5.64 6.55 38.94
C ALA A 691 -6.32 7.47 39.96
N VAL A 692 -7.67 7.55 39.97
CA VAL A 692 -8.43 8.40 40.85
C VAL A 692 -8.43 7.84 42.29
N THR A 693 -8.50 6.50 42.45
CA THR A 693 -8.51 5.85 43.78
C THR A 693 -7.12 5.50 44.28
N ASN A 694 -6.09 5.71 43.48
CA ASN A 694 -4.71 5.33 43.77
C ASN A 694 -4.56 3.84 44.14
N ARG A 695 -5.34 2.96 43.48
CA ARG A 695 -5.28 1.52 43.68
C ARG A 695 -4.61 0.84 42.49
N PRO A 696 -3.61 -0.04 42.74
CA PRO A 696 -2.91 -0.72 41.66
C PRO A 696 -3.78 -1.76 40.98
N VAL A 697 -3.57 -1.94 39.69
CA VAL A 697 -4.20 -2.97 38.87
C VAL A 697 -3.20 -4.11 38.64
N ARG A 698 -3.67 -5.33 38.69
CA ARG A 698 -2.87 -6.53 38.46
C ARG A 698 -2.16 -6.47 37.09
N ALA A 699 -0.86 -6.74 37.10
CA ALA A 699 -0.01 -6.73 35.91
C ALA A 699 -0.27 -7.90 34.91
N ASP A 700 -0.87 -8.98 35.41
CA ASP A 700 -1.13 -10.21 34.65
C ASP A 700 -2.55 -10.32 34.10
N ILE A 701 -3.34 -9.25 34.17
CA ILE A 701 -4.72 -9.20 33.71
C ILE A 701 -4.80 -8.33 32.42
N ALA A 702 -5.56 -8.81 31.47
CA ALA A 702 -5.95 -8.02 30.29
C ALA A 702 -7.47 -8.04 30.12
N MET A 703 -8.01 -7.09 29.37
CA MET A 703 -9.46 -7.01 29.23
C MET A 703 -9.88 -6.41 27.89
N THR A 704 -11.09 -6.71 27.47
CA THR A 704 -11.73 -6.10 26.32
C THR A 704 -13.23 -6.04 26.53
N GLY A 705 -13.87 -4.95 26.12
CA GLY A 705 -15.31 -4.77 26.22
C GLY A 705 -15.70 -3.32 25.95
N GLU A 706 -16.88 -3.14 25.39
CA GLU A 706 -17.50 -1.83 25.28
C GLU A 706 -18.22 -1.50 26.60
N ILE A 707 -18.14 -0.26 27.03
CA ILE A 707 -18.77 0.22 28.26
C ILE A 707 -19.98 1.10 27.96
N THR A 708 -21.05 0.89 28.74
CA THR A 708 -22.16 1.86 28.78
C THR A 708 -22.00 2.82 29.97
N ILE A 709 -22.69 3.96 29.92
CA ILE A 709 -22.71 4.96 31.00
C ILE A 709 -23.28 4.41 32.32
N ARG A 710 -23.84 3.19 32.33
CA ARG A 710 -24.33 2.48 33.53
C ARG A 710 -23.44 1.32 33.92
N GLY A 711 -22.25 1.17 33.33
CA GLY A 711 -21.29 0.12 33.67
C GLY A 711 -21.57 -1.26 33.08
N ARG A 712 -22.56 -1.42 32.22
CA ARG A 712 -22.76 -2.69 31.47
C ARG A 712 -21.61 -2.88 30.51
N VAL A 713 -21.20 -4.14 30.33
CA VAL A 713 -20.18 -4.54 29.36
C VAL A 713 -20.87 -5.19 28.18
N LEU A 714 -20.67 -4.60 26.99
CA LEU A 714 -21.27 -5.05 25.74
C LEU A 714 -20.29 -5.90 24.94
N PRO A 715 -20.80 -6.78 24.03
CA PRO A 715 -19.99 -7.67 23.23
C PRO A 715 -19.09 -6.94 22.25
N ILE A 716 -18.03 -7.64 21.81
CA ILE A 716 -16.98 -7.11 20.93
C ILE A 716 -16.69 -8.09 19.79
N GLY A 717 -16.11 -7.58 18.71
CA GLY A 717 -15.58 -8.40 17.62
C GLY A 717 -14.11 -8.78 17.78
N GLY A 718 -13.68 -9.80 17.03
CA GLY A 718 -12.27 -10.23 16.95
C GLY A 718 -11.75 -10.86 18.26
N LEU A 719 -12.57 -11.64 18.97
CA LEU A 719 -12.19 -12.25 20.23
C LEU A 719 -10.99 -13.19 20.08
N LYS A 720 -10.93 -14.00 19.01
CA LYS A 720 -9.82 -14.92 18.76
C LYS A 720 -8.48 -14.20 18.69
N GLU A 721 -8.40 -13.13 17.91
CA GLU A 721 -7.18 -12.32 17.74
C GLU A 721 -6.77 -11.66 19.05
N LYS A 722 -7.73 -11.18 19.83
CA LYS A 722 -7.49 -10.55 21.14
C LYS A 722 -6.95 -11.52 22.15
N LEU A 723 -7.51 -12.75 22.24
CA LEU A 723 -7.01 -13.80 23.13
C LEU A 723 -5.61 -14.26 22.71
N LEU A 724 -5.36 -14.38 21.41
CA LEU A 724 -4.03 -14.69 20.89
C LEU A 724 -3.00 -13.62 21.29
N ALA A 725 -3.38 -12.34 21.24
CA ALA A 725 -2.51 -11.25 21.70
C ALA A 725 -2.24 -11.32 23.21
N ALA A 726 -3.25 -11.63 24.00
CA ALA A 726 -3.11 -11.81 25.44
C ALA A 726 -2.17 -12.97 25.77
N LYS A 727 -2.31 -14.11 25.08
CA LYS A 727 -1.42 -15.26 25.25
C LYS A 727 0.03 -14.92 24.90
N ASN A 728 0.25 -14.27 23.78
CA ASN A 728 1.60 -13.88 23.33
C ASN A 728 2.26 -12.86 24.26
N ALA A 729 1.46 -12.02 24.94
CA ALA A 729 1.93 -11.09 25.96
C ALA A 729 2.16 -11.75 27.32
N GLY A 730 1.77 -13.02 27.49
CA GLY A 730 1.92 -13.78 28.74
C GLY A 730 0.92 -13.36 29.83
N MET A 731 -0.30 -12.94 29.45
CA MET A 731 -1.38 -12.66 30.39
C MET A 731 -1.92 -13.95 31.01
N ASN A 732 -2.14 -13.94 32.32
CA ASN A 732 -2.68 -15.10 33.03
C ASN A 732 -4.21 -15.05 33.05
N THR A 733 -4.80 -13.85 33.14
CA THR A 733 -6.25 -13.65 33.24
C THR A 733 -6.73 -12.71 32.15
N VAL A 734 -7.84 -13.06 31.51
CA VAL A 734 -8.46 -12.20 30.45
C VAL A 734 -9.94 -12.02 30.78
N CYS A 735 -10.35 -10.76 30.91
CA CYS A 735 -11.77 -10.42 31.10
C CYS A 735 -12.41 -10.14 29.73
N ILE A 736 -13.50 -10.86 29.45
CA ILE A 736 -14.27 -10.74 28.21
C ILE A 736 -15.74 -10.45 28.50
N PRO A 737 -16.51 -9.84 27.58
CA PRO A 737 -17.94 -9.70 27.74
C PRO A 737 -18.63 -11.07 27.85
N LYS A 738 -19.63 -11.18 28.72
CA LYS A 738 -20.38 -12.42 28.90
C LYS A 738 -21.04 -12.92 27.61
N ASP A 739 -21.52 -12.00 26.80
CA ASP A 739 -22.17 -12.31 25.52
C ASP A 739 -21.23 -12.90 24.46
N ASN A 740 -19.90 -12.75 24.63
CA ASN A 740 -18.89 -13.39 23.80
C ASN A 740 -18.47 -14.81 24.28
N VAL A 741 -19.10 -15.37 25.30
CA VAL A 741 -18.79 -16.74 25.77
C VAL A 741 -19.12 -17.78 24.69
N SER A 742 -20.17 -17.56 23.91
CA SER A 742 -20.47 -18.40 22.74
C SER A 742 -19.32 -18.50 21.75
N ASP A 743 -18.60 -17.40 21.56
CA ASP A 743 -17.48 -17.34 20.60
C ASP A 743 -16.28 -18.17 21.04
N LEU A 744 -16.16 -18.47 22.36
CA LEU A 744 -15.09 -19.34 22.88
C LEU A 744 -15.17 -20.76 22.33
N SER A 745 -16.37 -21.27 22.06
CA SER A 745 -16.55 -22.60 21.46
C SER A 745 -15.94 -22.71 20.08
N GLU A 746 -15.71 -21.57 19.45
CA GLU A 746 -15.11 -21.45 18.13
C GLU A 746 -13.58 -21.26 18.14
N ILE A 747 -13.00 -21.06 19.32
CA ILE A 747 -11.58 -20.75 19.48
C ILE A 747 -10.86 -22.04 19.90
N SER A 748 -9.73 -22.33 19.24
CA SER A 748 -8.90 -23.49 19.56
C SER A 748 -8.47 -23.47 21.04
N GLU A 749 -8.52 -24.64 21.69
CA GLU A 749 -8.04 -24.84 23.06
C GLU A 749 -6.58 -24.40 23.21
N GLU A 750 -5.78 -24.54 22.14
CA GLU A 750 -4.39 -24.06 22.11
C GLU A 750 -4.29 -22.56 22.48
N ILE A 751 -5.27 -21.72 22.13
CA ILE A 751 -5.24 -20.28 22.43
C ILE A 751 -5.64 -20.03 23.89
N THR A 752 -6.61 -20.75 24.40
CA THR A 752 -7.17 -20.55 25.73
C THR A 752 -6.39 -21.27 26.85
N ASP A 753 -5.65 -22.33 26.50
CA ASP A 753 -4.84 -23.11 27.43
C ASP A 753 -3.83 -22.24 28.19
N GLY A 754 -3.81 -22.37 29.52
CA GLY A 754 -2.95 -21.60 30.43
C GLY A 754 -3.44 -20.17 30.72
N MET A 755 -4.63 -19.77 30.25
CA MET A 755 -5.26 -18.49 30.61
C MET A 755 -6.60 -18.70 31.30
N GLU A 756 -6.85 -17.95 32.38
CA GLU A 756 -8.13 -17.87 33.02
C GLU A 756 -9.01 -16.84 32.28
N ILE A 757 -10.11 -17.28 31.69
CA ILE A 757 -11.03 -16.40 30.99
C ILE A 757 -12.21 -16.08 31.92
N LEU A 758 -12.38 -14.80 32.25
CA LEU A 758 -13.43 -14.30 33.15
C LEU A 758 -14.53 -13.60 32.34
N PRO A 759 -15.72 -14.22 32.18
CA PRO A 759 -16.87 -13.57 31.57
C PRO A 759 -17.44 -12.49 32.49
N ILE A 760 -17.57 -11.27 31.99
CA ILE A 760 -18.12 -10.14 32.77
C ILE A 760 -19.30 -9.51 32.02
N ASN A 761 -20.32 -9.07 32.75
CA ASN A 761 -21.46 -8.32 32.20
C ASN A 761 -21.57 -6.90 32.78
N HIS A 762 -20.81 -6.60 33.85
CA HIS A 762 -20.79 -5.31 34.52
C HIS A 762 -19.39 -4.97 35.03
N MET A 763 -19.09 -3.68 35.08
CA MET A 763 -17.79 -3.17 35.53
C MET A 763 -17.46 -3.59 36.99
N ASP A 764 -18.45 -3.76 37.88
CA ASP A 764 -18.19 -4.19 39.24
C ASP A 764 -17.48 -5.55 39.35
N GLN A 765 -17.77 -6.45 38.41
CA GLN A 765 -17.09 -7.74 38.32
C GLN A 765 -15.64 -7.56 37.88
N LEU A 766 -15.41 -6.68 36.89
CA LEU A 766 -14.08 -6.34 36.42
C LEU A 766 -13.23 -5.71 37.53
N ILE A 767 -13.79 -4.74 38.25
CA ILE A 767 -13.13 -4.02 39.34
C ILE A 767 -12.67 -5.00 40.46
N LYS A 768 -13.54 -5.95 40.81
CA LYS A 768 -13.21 -6.98 41.80
C LYS A 768 -12.11 -7.94 41.33
N ALA A 769 -12.05 -8.25 40.05
CA ALA A 769 -11.06 -9.17 39.49
C ALA A 769 -9.70 -8.52 39.28
N ALA A 770 -9.69 -7.20 38.97
CA ALA A 770 -8.51 -6.50 38.46
C ALA A 770 -7.73 -5.73 39.54
N PHE A 771 -8.36 -5.25 40.59
CA PHE A 771 -7.63 -4.58 41.68
C PHE A 771 -6.95 -5.59 42.62
N VAL A 772 -5.76 -5.17 43.10
CA VAL A 772 -5.00 -5.90 44.12
C VAL A 772 -5.59 -5.65 45.49
#